data_00401c9de2c1a5d9ebc629b217e971a0
#
_entry.id   00401c9de2c1a5d9ebc629b217e971a0
#
_cell.length_a   1.000
_cell.length_b   1.000
_cell.length_c   1.000
_cell.angle_alpha   90.00
_cell.angle_beta   90.00
_cell.angle_gamma   90.00
#
_symmetry.space_group_name_H-M   'P 1'
#
loop_
_entity.id
_entity.type
_entity.pdbx_description
1 polymer ?
#
loop_
_entity_poly.entity_id
_entity_poly.type
_entity_poly.pdbx_seq_one_letter_code
_entity_poly.pdbx_strand_id
1 'polypeptide(L)'
;MAEEVLNIENSSNAQASLTASVKQMFFDPADMGLAPSTTDVNNRVLAEQESIYEVAKSLGLTVQEFVQRDPAYAIRVAEGVAAYWQNILTITALTGALTTTDENGNEVQYAVTKNQTKLIELRVQQAQKQVDLVTELAFTSFKDGEQKKDLLIRAMYNKALRTGDTRAAIYLIDRVDGRPAETKTADLDYDNAYNIYMIIHTLFDKQLAVLNSGNGVKLICCSRRAGKTRLLVALLLIEALRRPNTLCIYIGETAELSEQLINAAVNEIVDTCHLKDKRGRRFDWKKIDNGSSIMVRGLSNTKDPDQIRGNKAKVIVIDEFFHLKSELLEYLQTEVLEPMQMDYADDYKFICAGTPPQVKGTYGEHVWKTWDVDHFTWTWEDNPHPVDVEARRKYIEDKLREKGLDWTSTYARREYLGEWAYDDDLVLYPEFHTYNPREAVPQFNISRVLIGIDYGVGDNDTIFGIAWDDESGRGYQFWEDKFNRLDIKDRTISQLEYLKGQVAACWRTALDFFPTLSPHEANKRILWDADDNDQHVTDELNINIRLSGTLNGEDLSTLRLNIQNAHKTEKVMMFDKIRDLLRTAGLLLIEDGKAAKECVSTIMKRGPNGEVYPEVDMKAYHPDLLPAMRYALWNVLGVR
;
A
#
# COMPACT_ATOMS: atom_id res chain seq x y z
N MET A 1 -18.75 14.04 53.51
CA MET A 1 -17.45 13.49 53.02
C MET A 1 -17.18 13.77 51.53
N ALA A 2 -18.15 14.07 50.69
CA ALA A 2 -17.90 14.49 49.30
C ALA A 2 -17.71 16.01 49.14
N GLU A 3 -18.20 16.81 50.08
CA GLU A 3 -18.09 18.29 50.03
C GLU A 3 -16.78 18.83 50.62
N GLU A 4 -16.06 18.06 51.45
CA GLU A 4 -14.77 18.49 52.00
C GLU A 4 -13.57 18.34 51.05
N VAL A 5 -13.72 17.58 49.96
CA VAL A 5 -12.63 17.33 48.99
C VAL A 5 -12.58 18.40 47.89
N LEU A 6 -13.67 19.14 47.70
CA LEU A 6 -13.74 20.21 46.67
C LEU A 6 -13.22 21.58 47.17
N ASN A 7 -12.84 21.71 48.43
CA ASN A 7 -12.35 22.99 49.00
C ASN A 7 -10.82 23.19 48.87
N ILE A 8 -10.15 22.49 47.94
CA ILE A 8 -8.72 22.75 47.65
C ILE A 8 -8.55 24.11 46.90
N GLU A 9 -9.58 24.64 46.30
CA GLU A 9 -9.53 25.97 45.68
C GLU A 9 -9.37 27.16 46.64
N ASN A 10 -9.62 26.93 47.96
CA ASN A 10 -9.59 28.03 48.93
C ASN A 10 -8.46 27.95 49.98
N SER A 11 -7.50 27.04 49.84
CA SER A 11 -6.34 27.07 50.74
C SER A 11 -5.19 27.82 50.12
N SER A 12 -5.27 29.14 50.10
CA SER A 12 -4.15 30.02 49.73
C SER A 12 -2.85 29.70 50.50
N ASN A 13 -2.93 29.12 51.66
CA ASN A 13 -1.80 28.71 52.47
C ASN A 13 -1.17 27.37 52.04
N ALA A 14 -1.94 26.41 51.56
CA ALA A 14 -1.41 25.16 51.02
C ALA A 14 -0.75 25.40 49.66
N GLN A 15 -1.34 26.24 48.81
CA GLN A 15 -0.77 26.67 47.56
C GLN A 15 0.55 27.44 47.76
N ALA A 16 0.63 28.33 48.74
CA ALA A 16 1.84 29.08 49.05
C ALA A 16 2.99 28.19 49.59
N SER A 17 2.64 27.15 50.41
CA SER A 17 3.62 26.18 50.90
C SER A 17 4.11 25.23 49.82
N LEU A 18 3.24 24.77 48.94
CA LEU A 18 3.54 23.98 47.76
C LEU A 18 4.48 24.75 46.81
N THR A 19 4.13 26.02 46.52
CA THR A 19 4.88 26.90 45.65
C THR A 19 6.33 27.12 46.17
N ALA A 20 6.54 27.15 47.50
CA ALA A 20 7.85 27.34 48.11
C ALA A 20 8.77 26.10 47.95
N SER A 21 8.22 24.88 48.06
CA SER A 21 9.00 23.62 47.97
C SER A 21 9.38 23.23 46.55
N VAL A 22 8.53 23.60 45.58
CA VAL A 22 8.73 23.32 44.15
C VAL A 22 9.75 24.24 43.51
N LYS A 23 9.90 25.44 44.08
CA LYS A 23 10.82 26.48 43.60
C LYS A 23 12.30 26.05 43.48
N GLN A 24 12.72 25.02 44.20
CA GLN A 24 14.10 24.54 44.18
C GLN A 24 14.42 23.41 43.22
N MET A 25 13.41 22.68 42.72
CA MET A 25 13.64 21.40 42.00
C MET A 25 13.61 21.46 40.47
N PHE A 26 12.98 22.45 39.88
CA PHE A 26 12.68 22.39 38.44
C PHE A 26 13.54 23.30 37.56
N PHE A 27 14.14 24.31 38.11
CA PHE A 27 14.93 25.24 37.36
C PHE A 27 16.15 25.69 38.19
N ASP A 28 17.18 24.86 38.24
CA ASP A 28 18.49 25.35 38.60
C ASP A 28 19.12 25.93 37.33
N PRO A 29 19.37 27.24 37.28
CA PRO A 29 20.07 27.86 36.16
C PRO A 29 21.46 27.27 35.95
N ALA A 30 22.06 26.70 37.00
CA ALA A 30 23.34 25.99 36.91
C ALA A 30 23.21 24.71 36.04
N ASP A 31 22.10 23.97 36.14
CA ASP A 31 21.83 22.81 35.33
C ASP A 31 21.65 23.14 33.84
N MET A 32 21.28 24.39 33.54
CA MET A 32 21.13 24.90 32.17
C MET A 32 22.39 25.60 31.66
N GLY A 33 23.44 25.71 32.48
CA GLY A 33 24.66 26.48 32.16
C GLY A 33 24.37 27.98 31.94
N LEU A 34 23.27 28.49 32.51
CA LEU A 34 22.99 29.92 32.55
C LEU A 34 23.82 30.55 33.67
N ALA A 35 24.25 31.81 33.50
CA ALA A 35 24.90 32.54 34.56
C ALA A 35 24.07 32.51 35.84
N PRO A 36 24.66 32.47 37.02
CA PRO A 36 23.91 32.42 38.28
C PRO A 36 22.92 33.57 38.29
N SER A 37 21.74 33.27 37.88
CA SER A 37 20.68 34.22 37.98
C SER A 37 20.23 34.23 39.40
N THR A 38 19.96 35.36 39.80
CA THR A 38 19.38 35.74 41.03
C THR A 38 18.13 34.95 41.35
N THR A 39 17.93 34.75 42.62
CA THR A 39 16.84 33.96 43.21
C THR A 39 15.43 34.32 42.69
N ASP A 40 15.26 35.54 42.16
CA ASP A 40 13.96 36.05 41.73
C ASP A 40 13.45 35.53 40.37
N VAL A 41 14.35 35.23 39.47
CA VAL A 41 13.99 34.62 38.18
C VAL A 41 13.37 33.27 38.38
N ASN A 42 14.01 32.47 39.21
CA ASN A 42 13.50 31.16 39.61
C ASN A 42 12.14 31.28 40.29
N ASN A 43 11.95 32.28 41.10
CA ASN A 43 10.76 32.41 41.91
C ASN A 43 9.49 32.74 41.12
N ARG A 44 9.60 33.56 40.08
CA ARG A 44 8.43 33.94 39.27
C ARG A 44 8.04 32.90 38.23
N VAL A 45 9.02 32.26 37.67
CA VAL A 45 8.86 31.21 36.66
C VAL A 45 8.33 29.92 37.28
N LEU A 46 8.72 29.63 38.50
CA LEU A 46 8.33 28.38 39.19
C LEU A 46 7.00 28.52 39.95
N ALA A 47 6.54 29.74 40.25
CA ALA A 47 5.28 29.95 40.95
C ALA A 47 4.04 29.44 40.18
N GLU A 48 4.18 29.23 38.88
CA GLU A 48 3.10 28.79 38.00
C GLU A 48 3.24 27.33 37.54
N GLN A 49 4.26 26.56 38.03
CA GLN A 49 4.63 25.31 37.39
C GLN A 49 5.10 24.20 38.29
N GLU A 50 4.18 23.68 39.02
CA GLU A 50 4.40 22.48 39.78
C GLU A 50 4.35 21.25 38.87
N SER A 51 5.41 20.42 38.89
CA SER A 51 5.29 19.14 38.20
C SER A 51 4.26 18.27 38.87
N ILE A 52 3.60 17.44 38.08
CA ILE A 52 2.61 16.48 38.56
C ILE A 52 3.19 15.61 39.73
N TYR A 53 4.47 15.31 39.69
CA TYR A 53 5.17 14.52 40.74
C TYR A 53 5.26 15.29 42.06
N GLU A 54 5.51 16.59 42.01
CA GLU A 54 5.63 17.44 43.19
C GLU A 54 4.28 17.67 43.87
N VAL A 55 3.26 17.90 43.02
CA VAL A 55 1.89 18.04 43.52
C VAL A 55 1.43 16.74 44.16
N ALA A 56 1.62 15.60 43.52
CA ALA A 56 1.27 14.31 44.13
C ALA A 56 2.03 14.05 45.44
N LYS A 57 3.36 14.33 45.44
CA LYS A 57 4.21 14.15 46.63
C LYS A 57 3.80 15.05 47.79
N SER A 58 3.43 16.30 47.53
CA SER A 58 2.98 17.23 48.58
C SER A 58 1.67 16.78 49.24
N LEU A 59 0.85 16.04 48.48
CA LEU A 59 -0.39 15.43 48.99
C LEU A 59 -0.17 14.05 49.62
N GLY A 60 1.06 13.56 49.65
CA GLY A 60 1.40 12.21 50.14
C GLY A 60 0.89 11.09 49.26
N LEU A 61 0.69 11.36 47.95
CA LEU A 61 0.13 10.43 46.99
C LEU A 61 1.17 10.06 45.91
N THR A 62 1.01 8.89 45.33
CA THR A 62 1.63 8.58 44.04
C THR A 62 0.94 9.36 42.91
N VAL A 63 1.61 9.53 41.76
CA VAL A 63 1.00 10.19 40.58
C VAL A 63 -0.28 9.47 40.18
N GLN A 64 -0.29 8.13 40.22
CA GLN A 64 -1.46 7.34 39.89
C GLN A 64 -2.63 7.59 40.83
N GLU A 65 -2.39 7.60 42.13
CA GLU A 65 -3.42 7.89 43.16
C GLU A 65 -3.93 9.33 43.03
N PHE A 66 -3.04 10.28 42.76
CA PHE A 66 -3.42 11.67 42.54
C PHE A 66 -4.33 11.82 41.29
N VAL A 67 -3.93 11.24 40.17
CA VAL A 67 -4.73 11.27 38.94
C VAL A 67 -6.08 10.56 39.13
N GLN A 68 -6.13 9.45 39.89
CA GLN A 68 -7.39 8.77 40.20
C GLN A 68 -8.30 9.61 41.10
N ARG A 69 -7.71 10.40 41.99
CA ARG A 69 -8.46 11.25 42.93
C ARG A 69 -9.03 12.49 42.29
N ASP A 70 -8.23 13.21 41.48
CA ASP A 70 -8.63 14.43 40.76
C ASP A 70 -8.01 14.47 39.36
N PRO A 71 -8.60 13.75 38.39
CA PRO A 71 -8.09 13.68 37.04
C PRO A 71 -8.02 15.06 36.35
N ALA A 72 -9.01 15.90 36.58
CA ALA A 72 -9.10 17.21 35.92
C ALA A 72 -7.97 18.16 36.39
N TYR A 73 -7.67 18.15 37.69
CA TYR A 73 -6.59 18.96 38.23
C TYR A 73 -5.22 18.42 37.80
N ALA A 74 -5.03 17.11 37.83
CA ALA A 74 -3.80 16.48 37.37
C ALA A 74 -3.48 16.83 35.91
N ILE A 75 -4.48 16.85 35.03
CA ILE A 75 -4.32 17.25 33.62
C ILE A 75 -3.93 18.74 33.54
N ARG A 76 -4.62 19.62 34.25
CA ARG A 76 -4.29 21.06 34.23
C ARG A 76 -2.82 21.33 34.66
N VAL A 77 -2.34 20.62 35.68
CA VAL A 77 -0.95 20.70 36.13
C VAL A 77 0.03 20.28 35.05
N ALA A 78 -0.18 19.09 34.46
CA ALA A 78 0.69 18.56 33.42
C ALA A 78 0.72 19.47 32.17
N GLU A 79 -0.45 19.95 31.75
CA GLU A 79 -0.61 20.87 30.61
C GLU A 79 0.08 22.22 30.88
N GLY A 80 -0.04 22.76 32.08
CA GLY A 80 0.62 24.01 32.49
C GLY A 80 2.15 23.92 32.36
N VAL A 81 2.72 22.83 32.82
CA VAL A 81 4.18 22.56 32.70
C VAL A 81 4.60 22.45 31.24
N ALA A 82 3.82 21.74 30.42
CA ALA A 82 4.13 21.57 29.00
C ALA A 82 4.03 22.91 28.23
N ALA A 83 3.00 23.69 28.48
CA ALA A 83 2.81 25.02 27.87
C ALA A 83 3.96 25.97 28.20
N TYR A 84 4.44 25.93 29.42
CA TYR A 84 5.56 26.74 29.85
C TYR A 84 6.85 26.40 29.08
N TRP A 85 7.27 25.17 29.07
CA TRP A 85 8.47 24.76 28.36
C TRP A 85 8.37 25.05 26.86
N GLN A 86 7.16 24.90 26.29
CA GLN A 86 6.92 25.24 24.90
C GLN A 86 7.05 26.75 24.64
N ASN A 87 6.58 27.60 25.56
CA ASN A 87 6.75 29.04 25.46
C ASN A 87 8.22 29.44 25.54
N ILE A 88 8.99 28.84 26.47
CA ILE A 88 10.42 29.05 26.56
C ILE A 88 11.15 28.68 25.25
N LEU A 89 10.80 27.50 24.68
CA LEU A 89 11.40 27.09 23.42
C LEU A 89 11.08 28.07 22.30
N THR A 90 9.83 28.53 22.22
CA THR A 90 9.39 29.50 21.21
C THR A 90 10.12 30.85 21.35
N ILE A 91 10.20 31.39 22.56
CA ILE A 91 10.90 32.65 22.81
C ILE A 91 12.39 32.48 22.45
N THR A 92 13.02 31.40 22.90
CA THR A 92 14.43 31.13 22.61
C THR A 92 14.68 30.99 21.12
N ALA A 93 13.80 30.34 20.38
CA ALA A 93 13.92 30.18 18.94
C ALA A 93 13.78 31.50 18.18
N LEU A 94 12.91 32.40 18.66
CA LEU A 94 12.67 33.70 18.05
C LEU A 94 13.72 34.75 18.37
N THR A 95 14.22 34.75 19.60
CA THR A 95 15.09 35.82 20.11
C THR A 95 16.55 35.41 20.28
N GLY A 96 16.84 34.11 20.29
CA GLY A 96 18.17 33.59 20.67
C GLY A 96 18.53 33.83 22.15
N ALA A 97 17.56 34.30 22.95
CA ALA A 97 17.80 34.68 24.33
C ALA A 97 16.62 34.33 25.24
N LEU A 98 16.88 34.23 26.53
CA LEU A 98 15.88 34.17 27.58
C LEU A 98 15.85 35.49 28.31
N THR A 99 14.66 36.03 28.50
CA THR A 99 14.44 37.24 29.29
C THR A 99 14.05 36.86 30.72
N THR A 100 14.62 37.47 31.68
CA THR A 100 14.41 37.24 33.09
C THR A 100 14.50 38.52 33.88
N THR A 101 14.16 38.53 35.17
CA THR A 101 14.17 39.69 36.03
C THR A 101 15.30 39.53 37.08
N ASP A 102 16.19 40.51 37.21
CA ASP A 102 17.25 40.48 38.21
C ASP A 102 16.69 40.74 39.65
N GLU A 103 17.57 40.75 40.65
CA GLU A 103 17.25 41.00 42.06
C GLU A 103 16.61 42.37 42.30
N ASN A 104 16.82 43.31 41.38
CA ASN A 104 16.34 44.67 41.45
C ASN A 104 15.03 44.88 40.64
N GLY A 105 14.49 43.81 40.02
CA GLY A 105 13.30 43.87 39.22
C GLY A 105 13.50 44.32 37.77
N ASN A 106 14.77 44.44 37.30
CA ASN A 106 15.04 44.81 35.90
C ASN A 106 15.04 43.59 35.00
N GLU A 107 14.54 43.75 33.79
CA GLU A 107 14.59 42.69 32.76
C GLU A 107 16.04 42.53 32.24
N VAL A 108 16.56 41.32 32.31
CA VAL A 108 17.88 40.94 31.83
C VAL A 108 17.75 39.83 30.78
N GLN A 109 18.43 40.00 29.67
CA GLN A 109 18.43 38.99 28.59
C GLN A 109 19.74 38.19 28.62
N TYR A 110 19.60 36.86 28.58
CA TYR A 110 20.72 35.92 28.49
C TYR A 110 20.69 35.23 27.13
N ALA A 111 21.82 35.33 26.39
CA ALA A 111 21.97 34.58 25.13
C ALA A 111 22.00 33.07 25.40
N VAL A 112 21.22 32.32 24.65
CA VAL A 112 21.08 30.86 24.81
C VAL A 112 22.01 30.15 23.82
N THR A 113 22.86 29.27 24.32
CA THR A 113 23.75 28.44 23.50
C THR A 113 22.99 27.28 22.85
N LYS A 114 23.56 26.68 21.78
CA LYS A 114 22.99 25.49 21.13
C LYS A 114 22.75 24.32 22.10
N ASN A 115 23.62 24.12 23.08
CA ASN A 115 23.44 23.06 24.08
C ASN A 115 22.26 23.34 25.01
N GLN A 116 22.07 24.61 25.38
CA GLN A 116 20.93 25.03 26.19
C GLN A 116 19.63 24.92 25.42
N THR A 117 19.59 25.28 24.13
CA THR A 117 18.41 25.04 23.26
C THR A 117 18.04 23.57 23.23
N LYS A 118 19.04 22.69 23.06
CA LYS A 118 18.80 21.23 23.07
C LYS A 118 18.28 20.73 24.43
N LEU A 119 18.74 21.32 25.52
CA LEU A 119 18.22 20.99 26.85
C LEU A 119 16.75 21.44 27.02
N ILE A 120 16.41 22.63 26.52
CA ILE A 120 15.02 23.13 26.51
C ILE A 120 14.13 22.19 25.68
N GLU A 121 14.56 21.76 24.49
CA GLU A 121 13.85 20.79 23.66
C GLU A 121 13.59 19.47 24.42
N LEU A 122 14.59 18.96 25.14
CA LEU A 122 14.44 17.77 25.97
C LEU A 122 13.42 17.98 27.10
N ARG A 123 13.37 19.16 27.72
CA ARG A 123 12.38 19.50 28.74
C ARG A 123 10.97 19.57 28.17
N VAL A 124 10.81 20.15 26.98
CA VAL A 124 9.53 20.12 26.25
C VAL A 124 9.06 18.68 26.02
N GLN A 125 9.95 17.82 25.55
CA GLN A 125 9.62 16.40 25.33
C GLN A 125 9.26 15.68 26.63
N GLN A 126 9.97 15.93 27.73
CA GLN A 126 9.67 15.33 29.04
C GLN A 126 8.30 15.79 29.57
N ALA A 127 8.04 17.10 29.51
CA ALA A 127 6.75 17.66 29.93
C ALA A 127 5.60 17.09 29.10
N GLN A 128 5.83 16.95 27.78
CA GLN A 128 4.84 16.32 26.91
C GLN A 128 4.53 14.88 27.29
N LYS A 129 5.55 14.06 27.59
CA LYS A 129 5.36 12.69 28.08
C LYS A 129 4.58 12.64 29.39
N GLN A 130 4.75 13.64 30.27
CA GLN A 130 3.95 13.73 31.50
C GLN A 130 2.45 13.99 31.19
N VAL A 131 2.14 14.87 30.23
CA VAL A 131 0.77 15.10 29.78
C VAL A 131 0.15 13.82 29.24
N ASP A 132 0.90 13.10 28.40
CA ASP A 132 0.41 11.86 27.81
C ASP A 132 0.12 10.79 28.88
N LEU A 133 1.04 10.61 29.83
CA LEU A 133 0.86 9.69 30.97
C LEU A 133 -0.35 10.07 31.83
N VAL A 134 -0.48 11.33 32.19
CA VAL A 134 -1.58 11.82 33.03
C VAL A 134 -2.91 11.66 32.30
N THR A 135 -2.94 11.96 31.02
CA THR A 135 -4.13 11.79 30.18
C THR A 135 -4.57 10.33 30.12
N GLU A 136 -3.62 9.40 29.94
CA GLU A 136 -3.88 7.95 29.95
C GLU A 136 -4.45 7.49 31.31
N LEU A 137 -3.79 7.89 32.40
CA LEU A 137 -4.23 7.52 33.75
C LEU A 137 -5.60 8.13 34.09
N ALA A 138 -5.85 9.38 33.69
CA ALA A 138 -7.13 10.04 33.88
C ALA A 138 -8.25 9.37 33.11
N PHE A 139 -7.99 9.02 31.84
CA PHE A 139 -8.98 8.34 31.01
C PHE A 139 -9.43 7.01 31.61
N THR A 140 -8.50 6.24 32.17
CA THR A 140 -8.82 4.97 32.84
C THR A 140 -9.53 5.17 34.17
N SER A 141 -9.39 6.33 34.80
CA SER A 141 -9.99 6.65 36.10
C SER A 141 -11.45 7.11 35.99
N PHE A 142 -11.85 7.70 34.89
CA PHE A 142 -13.23 8.12 34.69
C PHE A 142 -14.16 6.92 34.45
N LYS A 143 -15.26 6.87 35.21
CA LYS A 143 -16.33 5.86 35.05
C LYS A 143 -17.49 6.38 34.19
N ASP A 144 -17.68 7.69 34.18
CA ASP A 144 -18.74 8.37 33.44
C ASP A 144 -18.31 8.64 31.98
N GLY A 145 -19.19 8.29 31.05
CA GLY A 145 -18.96 8.49 29.61
C GLY A 145 -18.82 9.96 29.21
N GLU A 146 -19.57 10.88 29.81
CA GLU A 146 -19.47 12.32 29.53
C GLU A 146 -18.11 12.88 29.98
N GLN A 147 -17.60 12.45 31.12
CA GLN A 147 -16.27 12.86 31.60
C GLN A 147 -15.15 12.34 30.68
N LYS A 148 -15.28 11.12 30.18
CA LYS A 148 -14.35 10.57 29.18
C LYS A 148 -14.39 11.36 27.88
N LYS A 149 -15.57 11.76 27.43
CA LYS A 149 -15.77 12.59 26.24
C LYS A 149 -15.08 13.95 26.39
N ASP A 150 -15.32 14.65 27.50
CA ASP A 150 -14.73 15.96 27.76
C ASP A 150 -13.21 15.88 27.82
N LEU A 151 -12.66 14.85 28.46
CA LEU A 151 -11.23 14.62 28.52
C LEU A 151 -10.63 14.39 27.12
N LEU A 152 -11.30 13.59 26.29
CA LEU A 152 -10.85 13.30 24.94
C LEU A 152 -10.82 14.56 24.08
N ILE A 153 -11.91 15.35 24.10
CA ILE A 153 -12.00 16.63 23.40
C ILE A 153 -10.89 17.57 23.85
N ARG A 154 -10.66 17.66 25.15
CA ARG A 154 -9.64 18.52 25.74
C ARG A 154 -8.21 18.08 25.35
N ALA A 155 -7.91 16.81 25.44
CA ALA A 155 -6.61 16.27 25.05
C ALA A 155 -6.28 16.57 23.58
N MET A 156 -7.28 16.45 22.71
CA MET A 156 -7.16 16.73 21.29
C MET A 156 -6.99 18.22 20.99
N TYR A 157 -7.80 19.08 21.63
CA TYR A 157 -7.70 20.53 21.49
C TYR A 157 -6.30 21.01 21.89
N ASN A 158 -5.80 20.54 23.03
CA ASN A 158 -4.49 20.91 23.51
C ASN A 158 -3.35 20.42 22.59
N LYS A 159 -3.53 19.25 21.98
CA LYS A 159 -2.60 18.78 20.95
C LYS A 159 -2.64 19.68 19.73
N ALA A 160 -3.81 20.01 19.20
CA ALA A 160 -3.98 20.89 18.05
C ALA A 160 -3.31 22.25 18.27
N LEU A 161 -3.46 22.83 19.47
CA LEU A 161 -2.81 24.08 19.84
C LEU A 161 -1.28 23.96 19.86
N ARG A 162 -0.73 22.84 20.35
CA ARG A 162 0.72 22.63 20.48
C ARG A 162 1.41 22.31 19.16
N THR A 163 0.76 21.53 18.31
CA THR A 163 1.34 21.07 17.03
C THR A 163 0.98 21.96 15.85
N GLY A 164 0.06 22.92 16.04
CA GLY A 164 -0.56 23.68 14.95
C GLY A 164 -1.45 22.82 14.03
N ASP A 165 -1.65 21.53 14.38
CA ASP A 165 -2.47 20.62 13.62
C ASP A 165 -3.92 20.62 14.11
N THR A 166 -4.70 21.54 13.52
CA THR A 166 -6.14 21.65 13.80
C THR A 166 -6.96 20.50 13.21
N ARG A 167 -6.42 19.74 12.26
CA ARG A 167 -7.15 18.72 11.51
C ARG A 167 -7.53 17.50 12.36
N ALA A 168 -6.62 17.02 13.19
CA ALA A 168 -6.92 15.92 14.12
C ALA A 168 -8.01 16.32 15.12
N ALA A 169 -7.97 17.56 15.63
CA ALA A 169 -8.99 18.09 16.52
C ALA A 169 -10.35 18.22 15.81
N ILE A 170 -10.37 18.80 14.61
CA ILE A 170 -11.59 18.95 13.80
C ILE A 170 -12.17 17.57 13.45
N TYR A 171 -11.31 16.62 13.04
CA TYR A 171 -11.74 15.26 12.68
C TYR A 171 -12.52 14.55 13.81
N LEU A 172 -12.05 14.68 15.05
CA LEU A 172 -12.74 14.02 16.15
C LEU A 172 -13.89 14.87 16.72
N ILE A 173 -13.80 16.21 16.76
CA ILE A 173 -14.91 17.08 17.15
C ILE A 173 -16.12 16.86 16.23
N ASP A 174 -15.91 16.84 14.91
CA ASP A 174 -16.95 16.50 13.93
C ASP A 174 -17.57 15.10 14.16
N ARG A 175 -16.84 14.19 14.85
CA ARG A 175 -17.27 12.82 15.12
C ARG A 175 -17.87 12.63 16.50
N VAL A 176 -17.44 13.39 17.49
CA VAL A 176 -17.95 13.34 18.87
C VAL A 176 -19.23 14.15 19.02
N ASP A 177 -19.30 15.34 18.42
CA ASP A 177 -20.46 16.23 18.54
C ASP A 177 -21.53 16.00 17.47
N GLY A 178 -21.26 15.12 16.48
CA GLY A 178 -22.20 14.80 15.40
C GLY A 178 -22.42 15.97 14.45
N ARG A 179 -22.20 15.79 13.15
CA ARG A 179 -22.85 16.68 12.17
C ARG A 179 -24.36 16.55 12.35
N PRO A 180 -25.12 17.63 12.38
CA PRO A 180 -26.56 17.55 12.46
C PRO A 180 -27.08 17.05 11.12
N ALA A 181 -27.23 15.75 10.99
CA ALA A 181 -28.13 15.05 10.07
C ALA A 181 -27.87 13.53 10.13
N GLU A 182 -28.86 12.81 10.61
CA GLU A 182 -29.20 11.44 10.19
C GLU A 182 -28.34 10.26 10.65
N THR A 183 -27.68 10.29 11.80
CA THR A 183 -27.33 9.00 12.41
C THR A 183 -27.79 8.98 13.85
N LYS A 184 -28.75 8.09 14.14
CA LYS A 184 -29.08 7.69 15.51
C LYS A 184 -27.74 7.44 16.22
N THR A 185 -27.51 8.16 17.30
CA THR A 185 -26.35 8.03 18.17
C THR A 185 -26.23 6.57 18.59
N ALA A 186 -25.41 5.79 17.88
CA ALA A 186 -24.83 4.62 18.48
C ALA A 186 -23.97 5.15 19.64
N ASP A 187 -24.19 4.64 20.86
CA ASP A 187 -23.40 5.00 22.03
C ASP A 187 -21.92 4.96 21.66
N LEU A 188 -21.26 6.11 21.65
CA LEU A 188 -19.86 6.21 21.32
C LEU A 188 -19.11 5.41 22.38
N ASP A 189 -18.38 4.38 21.91
CA ASP A 189 -17.50 3.62 22.77
C ASP A 189 -16.25 4.47 23.04
N TYR A 190 -16.24 5.15 24.17
CA TYR A 190 -15.19 6.09 24.55
C TYR A 190 -13.82 5.43 24.65
N ASP A 191 -13.75 4.13 25.01
CA ASP A 191 -12.49 3.40 25.06
C ASP A 191 -11.93 3.20 23.65
N ASN A 192 -12.78 2.89 22.68
CA ASN A 192 -12.39 2.84 21.28
C ASN A 192 -12.05 4.22 20.71
N ALA A 193 -12.76 5.28 21.11
CA ALA A 193 -12.46 6.64 20.71
C ALA A 193 -11.06 7.08 21.20
N TYR A 194 -10.66 6.69 22.41
CA TYR A 194 -9.32 6.93 22.92
C TYR A 194 -8.25 6.15 22.13
N ASN A 195 -8.48 4.88 21.85
CA ASN A 195 -7.58 4.07 21.04
C ASN A 195 -7.40 4.70 19.64
N ILE A 196 -8.50 5.15 19.00
CA ILE A 196 -8.47 5.86 17.71
C ILE A 196 -7.62 7.13 17.81
N TYR A 197 -7.82 7.94 18.83
CA TYR A 197 -7.03 9.14 19.07
C TYR A 197 -5.53 8.82 19.16
N MET A 198 -5.15 7.80 19.92
CA MET A 198 -3.76 7.39 20.08
C MET A 198 -3.15 6.93 18.76
N ILE A 199 -3.89 6.17 17.94
CA ILE A 199 -3.42 5.74 16.61
C ILE A 199 -3.19 6.95 15.70
N ILE A 200 -4.18 7.86 15.61
CA ILE A 200 -4.10 9.09 14.79
C ILE A 200 -2.87 9.91 15.18
N HIS A 201 -2.57 9.96 16.46
CA HIS A 201 -1.43 10.68 17.00
C HIS A 201 -0.07 10.22 16.49
N THR A 202 0.04 8.99 16.03
CA THR A 202 1.28 8.43 15.48
C THR A 202 1.43 8.65 13.98
N LEU A 203 0.42 9.22 13.31
CA LEU A 203 0.46 9.47 11.88
C LEU A 203 1.09 10.84 11.59
N PHE A 204 1.97 10.90 10.61
CA PHE A 204 2.53 12.16 10.14
C PHE A 204 1.66 12.83 9.06
N ASP A 205 1.95 14.07 8.70
CA ASP A 205 1.09 14.92 7.87
C ASP A 205 0.61 14.29 6.58
N LYS A 206 1.47 13.59 5.83
CA LYS A 206 1.09 12.93 4.58
C LYS A 206 0.10 11.79 4.82
N GLN A 207 0.29 11.03 5.90
CA GLN A 207 -0.63 9.96 6.30
C GLN A 207 -1.95 10.54 6.83
N LEU A 208 -1.92 11.64 7.57
CA LEU A 208 -3.11 12.35 8.01
C LEU A 208 -3.91 12.92 6.83
N ALA A 209 -3.24 13.38 5.78
CA ALA A 209 -3.92 13.83 4.57
C ALA A 209 -4.77 12.71 3.93
N VAL A 210 -4.25 11.47 3.88
CA VAL A 210 -5.02 10.31 3.41
C VAL A 210 -6.20 10.00 4.33
N LEU A 211 -5.98 10.02 5.65
CA LEU A 211 -7.06 9.78 6.61
C LEU A 211 -8.19 10.81 6.46
N ASN A 212 -7.85 12.08 6.25
CA ASN A 212 -8.78 13.21 6.20
C ASN A 212 -9.45 13.42 4.83
N SER A 213 -9.02 12.74 3.77
CA SER A 213 -9.62 12.87 2.43
C SER A 213 -11.03 12.27 2.32
N GLY A 214 -11.54 11.64 3.38
CA GLY A 214 -12.93 11.14 3.43
C GLY A 214 -13.09 9.70 2.97
N ASN A 215 -14.25 9.41 2.38
CA ASN A 215 -14.62 8.08 1.86
C ASN A 215 -14.21 7.94 0.38
N GLY A 216 -14.52 6.80 -0.23
CA GLY A 216 -14.25 6.52 -1.64
C GLY A 216 -12.90 5.88 -1.90
N VAL A 217 -12.49 5.93 -3.17
CA VAL A 217 -11.25 5.32 -3.66
C VAL A 217 -10.07 6.26 -3.47
N LYS A 218 -8.91 5.69 -3.07
CA LYS A 218 -7.66 6.44 -2.90
C LYS A 218 -6.49 5.63 -3.45
N LEU A 219 -5.62 6.30 -4.19
CA LEU A 219 -4.41 5.72 -4.72
C LEU A 219 -3.18 6.32 -4.04
N ILE A 220 -2.31 5.46 -3.53
CA ILE A 220 -1.11 5.84 -2.80
C ILE A 220 0.11 5.23 -3.49
N CYS A 221 0.89 6.05 -4.18
CA CYS A 221 2.11 5.61 -4.84
C CYS A 221 3.32 6.29 -4.20
N CYS A 222 4.09 5.55 -3.41
CA CYS A 222 5.16 6.08 -2.58
C CYS A 222 6.42 5.24 -2.68
N SER A 223 7.56 5.81 -2.28
CA SER A 223 8.81 5.06 -2.23
C SER A 223 8.79 3.92 -1.20
N ARG A 224 9.77 3.05 -1.24
CA ARG A 224 10.01 2.07 -0.16
C ARG A 224 10.30 2.79 1.16
N ARG A 225 9.92 2.18 2.27
CA ARG A 225 10.12 2.71 3.63
C ARG A 225 9.40 4.04 3.92
N ALA A 226 8.48 4.44 3.07
CA ALA A 226 7.64 5.63 3.24
C ALA A 226 6.51 5.47 4.29
N GLY A 227 6.36 4.29 4.91
CA GLY A 227 5.35 4.05 5.95
C GLY A 227 3.95 3.68 5.41
N LYS A 228 3.84 3.19 4.17
CA LYS A 228 2.56 2.78 3.54
C LYS A 228 1.81 1.73 4.36
N THR A 229 2.43 0.56 4.59
CA THR A 229 1.79 -0.57 5.31
C THR A 229 1.32 -0.16 6.70
N ARG A 230 2.11 0.67 7.42
CA ARG A 230 1.72 1.21 8.73
C ARG A 230 0.46 2.07 8.64
N LEU A 231 0.36 2.93 7.62
CA LEU A 231 -0.84 3.72 7.35
C LEU A 231 -2.05 2.84 7.05
N LEU A 232 -1.91 1.85 6.15
CA LEU A 232 -3.01 0.94 5.80
C LEU A 232 -3.55 0.21 7.04
N VAL A 233 -2.67 -0.28 7.89
CA VAL A 233 -3.04 -0.96 9.14
C VAL A 233 -3.69 0.02 10.12
N ALA A 234 -3.17 1.23 10.27
CA ALA A 234 -3.78 2.26 11.10
C ALA A 234 -5.21 2.61 10.64
N LEU A 235 -5.42 2.73 9.32
CA LEU A 235 -6.75 2.97 8.74
C LEU A 235 -7.73 1.83 9.03
N LEU A 236 -7.29 0.56 8.89
CA LEU A 236 -8.11 -0.60 9.23
C LEU A 236 -8.50 -0.61 10.71
N LEU A 237 -7.55 -0.36 11.60
CA LEU A 237 -7.80 -0.30 13.05
C LEU A 237 -8.76 0.83 13.41
N ILE A 238 -8.54 2.04 12.87
CA ILE A 238 -9.40 3.20 13.10
C ILE A 238 -10.84 2.90 12.68
N GLU A 239 -11.04 2.36 11.49
CA GLU A 239 -12.39 2.09 10.99
C GLU A 239 -13.07 0.91 11.71
N ALA A 240 -12.30 -0.13 12.08
CA ALA A 240 -12.80 -1.25 12.86
C ALA A 240 -13.19 -0.85 14.31
N LEU A 241 -12.43 0.07 14.93
CA LEU A 241 -12.74 0.58 16.26
C LEU A 241 -13.89 1.58 16.25
N ARG A 242 -14.02 2.34 15.18
CA ARG A 242 -14.96 3.47 15.07
C ARG A 242 -16.42 3.04 15.01
N ARG A 243 -16.73 1.92 14.35
CA ARG A 243 -18.10 1.43 14.17
C ARG A 243 -18.19 -0.05 14.54
N PRO A 244 -19.21 -0.43 15.30
CA PRO A 244 -19.40 -1.84 15.65
C PRO A 244 -19.77 -2.66 14.41
N ASN A 245 -19.45 -3.95 14.46
CA ASN A 245 -19.76 -4.95 13.43
C ASN A 245 -19.25 -4.57 12.01
N THR A 246 -18.13 -3.86 11.94
CA THR A 246 -17.50 -3.48 10.66
C THR A 246 -16.51 -4.55 10.22
N LEU A 247 -16.65 -5.02 8.98
CA LEU A 247 -15.65 -5.85 8.32
C LEU A 247 -14.68 -4.94 7.54
N CYS A 248 -13.39 -5.12 7.82
CA CYS A 248 -12.30 -4.53 7.06
C CYS A 248 -11.50 -5.64 6.37
N ILE A 249 -10.97 -5.41 5.16
CA ILE A 249 -10.18 -6.40 4.43
C ILE A 249 -8.81 -5.80 4.07
N TYR A 250 -7.76 -6.56 4.37
CA TYR A 250 -6.40 -6.31 3.90
C TYR A 250 -6.03 -7.34 2.84
N ILE A 251 -5.58 -6.87 1.69
CA ILE A 251 -5.17 -7.71 0.55
C ILE A 251 -3.71 -7.39 0.23
N GLY A 252 -2.89 -8.42 0.11
CA GLY A 252 -1.51 -8.32 -0.35
C GLY A 252 -1.16 -9.42 -1.33
N GLU A 253 0.12 -9.63 -1.61
CA GLU A 253 0.60 -10.59 -2.62
C GLU A 253 0.20 -12.03 -2.28
N THR A 254 0.53 -12.49 -1.06
CA THR A 254 0.10 -13.80 -0.56
C THR A 254 -0.55 -13.67 0.81
N ALA A 255 -1.45 -14.57 1.17
CA ALA A 255 -2.12 -14.54 2.46
C ALA A 255 -1.14 -14.65 3.64
N GLU A 256 -0.13 -15.52 3.53
CA GLU A 256 0.86 -15.73 4.58
C GLU A 256 1.74 -14.49 4.80
N LEU A 257 2.30 -13.91 3.73
CA LEU A 257 3.10 -12.69 3.81
C LEU A 257 2.27 -11.53 4.34
N SER A 258 1.03 -11.39 3.87
CA SER A 258 0.10 -10.35 4.31
C SER A 258 -0.21 -10.47 5.81
N GLU A 259 -0.43 -11.69 6.32
CA GLU A 259 -0.66 -11.90 7.75
C GLU A 259 0.59 -11.59 8.60
N GLN A 260 1.79 -11.92 8.11
CA GLN A 260 3.04 -11.55 8.79
C GLN A 260 3.22 -10.03 8.85
N LEU A 261 2.99 -9.33 7.74
CA LEU A 261 3.14 -7.86 7.65
C LEU A 261 2.13 -7.14 8.56
N ILE A 262 0.85 -7.54 8.50
CA ILE A 262 -0.18 -6.91 9.33
C ILE A 262 0.06 -7.19 10.82
N ASN A 263 0.45 -8.41 11.20
CA ASN A 263 0.78 -8.73 12.59
C ASN A 263 1.93 -7.87 13.12
N ALA A 264 2.99 -7.68 12.34
CA ALA A 264 4.11 -6.84 12.72
C ALA A 264 3.68 -5.38 12.90
N ALA A 265 2.95 -4.81 11.93
CA ALA A 265 2.51 -3.42 11.96
C ALA A 265 1.46 -3.16 13.07
N VAL A 266 0.51 -4.08 13.28
CA VAL A 266 -0.46 -3.96 14.39
C VAL A 266 0.25 -4.01 15.72
N ASN A 267 1.16 -4.94 15.93
CA ASN A 267 1.90 -5.05 17.21
C ASN A 267 2.69 -3.78 17.49
N GLU A 268 3.36 -3.21 16.48
CA GLU A 268 4.06 -1.94 16.62
C GLU A 268 3.10 -0.81 17.05
N ILE A 269 1.94 -0.69 16.40
CA ILE A 269 0.94 0.33 16.74
C ILE A 269 0.39 0.09 18.15
N VAL A 270 0.00 -1.14 18.49
CA VAL A 270 -0.56 -1.50 19.80
C VAL A 270 0.43 -1.17 20.92
N ASP A 271 1.70 -1.49 20.74
CA ASP A 271 2.72 -1.27 21.76
C ASP A 271 3.13 0.21 21.84
N THR A 272 3.24 0.91 20.72
CA THR A 272 3.55 2.36 20.68
C THR A 272 2.41 3.20 21.26
N CYS A 273 1.15 2.85 20.96
CA CYS A 273 -0.03 3.57 21.41
C CYS A 273 -0.60 3.05 22.73
N HIS A 274 -0.03 1.98 23.30
CA HIS A 274 -0.54 1.31 24.50
C HIS A 274 -2.02 0.94 24.41
N LEU A 275 -2.47 0.47 23.23
CA LEU A 275 -3.87 0.19 22.99
C LEU A 275 -4.39 -0.94 23.91
N LYS A 276 -5.58 -0.74 24.42
CA LYS A 276 -6.23 -1.67 25.35
C LYS A 276 -7.65 -2.05 24.89
N ASP A 277 -8.09 -3.24 25.25
CA ASP A 277 -9.48 -3.66 25.13
C ASP A 277 -10.35 -3.06 26.26
N LYS A 278 -11.67 -3.23 26.17
CA LYS A 278 -12.63 -2.77 27.20
C LYS A 278 -12.36 -3.28 28.63
N ARG A 279 -11.53 -4.32 28.79
CA ARG A 279 -11.13 -4.89 30.08
C ARG A 279 -9.76 -4.40 30.54
N GLY A 280 -9.17 -3.43 29.84
CA GLY A 280 -7.85 -2.89 30.14
C GLY A 280 -6.66 -3.80 29.77
N ARG A 281 -6.90 -4.89 29.03
CA ARG A 281 -5.83 -5.79 28.55
C ARG A 281 -5.25 -5.25 27.25
N ARG A 282 -4.05 -5.74 26.89
CA ARG A 282 -3.44 -5.42 25.59
C ARG A 282 -4.42 -5.72 24.45
N PHE A 283 -4.60 -4.76 23.52
CA PHE A 283 -5.52 -4.88 22.40
C PHE A 283 -5.15 -6.06 21.48
N ASP A 284 -6.16 -6.84 21.11
CA ASP A 284 -6.04 -7.98 20.18
C ASP A 284 -6.90 -7.72 18.94
N TRP A 285 -6.25 -7.39 17.82
CA TRP A 285 -6.93 -7.08 16.57
C TRP A 285 -7.72 -8.26 15.97
N LYS A 286 -7.40 -9.50 16.37
CA LYS A 286 -8.16 -10.70 15.98
C LYS A 286 -9.46 -10.88 16.77
N LYS A 287 -9.64 -10.10 17.85
CA LYS A 287 -10.80 -10.19 18.77
C LYS A 287 -11.23 -8.79 19.22
N ILE A 288 -11.75 -8.01 18.26
CA ILE A 288 -12.20 -6.64 18.56
C ILE A 288 -13.54 -6.68 19.29
N ASP A 289 -13.60 -6.06 20.47
CA ASP A 289 -14.72 -6.17 21.42
C ASP A 289 -16.05 -5.54 20.93
N ASN A 290 -16.03 -4.74 19.86
CA ASN A 290 -17.23 -4.14 19.28
C ASN A 290 -17.86 -5.00 18.15
N GLY A 291 -17.39 -6.23 17.95
CA GLY A 291 -17.87 -7.15 16.91
C GLY A 291 -17.28 -6.91 15.51
N SER A 292 -16.41 -5.92 15.36
CA SER A 292 -15.69 -5.69 14.09
C SER A 292 -14.59 -6.72 13.87
N SER A 293 -14.20 -6.92 12.63
CA SER A 293 -13.16 -7.88 12.25
C SER A 293 -12.29 -7.35 11.11
N ILE A 294 -11.04 -7.80 11.09
CA ILE A 294 -10.10 -7.53 10.01
C ILE A 294 -9.75 -8.87 9.34
N MET A 295 -10.11 -9.01 8.08
CA MET A 295 -9.84 -10.17 7.26
C MET A 295 -8.55 -9.92 6.46
N VAL A 296 -7.65 -10.91 6.42
CA VAL A 296 -6.42 -10.86 5.63
C VAL A 296 -6.52 -11.84 4.48
N ARG A 297 -6.15 -11.39 3.26
CA ARG A 297 -6.19 -12.20 2.04
C ARG A 297 -4.93 -11.98 1.20
N GLY A 298 -4.61 -12.97 0.37
CA GLY A 298 -3.64 -12.86 -0.71
C GLY A 298 -4.33 -12.67 -2.06
N LEU A 299 -3.56 -12.27 -3.06
CA LEU A 299 -3.97 -12.19 -4.45
C LEU A 299 -2.86 -12.77 -5.33
N SER A 300 -2.62 -14.06 -5.22
CA SER A 300 -1.53 -14.76 -5.93
C SER A 300 -2.02 -15.71 -7.02
N ASN A 301 -3.26 -16.16 -6.95
CA ASN A 301 -3.84 -17.13 -7.90
C ASN A 301 -5.31 -16.80 -8.21
N THR A 302 -5.82 -17.45 -9.26
CA THR A 302 -7.17 -17.22 -9.81
C THR A 302 -8.33 -17.53 -8.87
N LYS A 303 -8.10 -18.27 -7.78
CA LYS A 303 -9.13 -18.59 -6.78
C LYS A 303 -9.23 -17.55 -5.66
N ASP A 304 -8.22 -16.71 -5.50
CA ASP A 304 -8.14 -15.76 -4.39
C ASP A 304 -9.26 -14.71 -4.43
N PRO A 305 -9.62 -14.11 -5.59
CA PRO A 305 -10.72 -13.17 -5.64
C PRO A 305 -12.06 -13.75 -5.18
N ASP A 306 -12.36 -15.00 -5.53
CA ASP A 306 -13.63 -15.66 -5.15
C ASP A 306 -13.73 -15.91 -3.64
N GLN A 307 -12.60 -15.99 -2.90
CA GLN A 307 -12.60 -16.10 -1.44
C GLN A 307 -13.01 -14.79 -0.75
N ILE A 308 -12.94 -13.67 -1.47
CA ILE A 308 -13.34 -12.35 -0.98
C ILE A 308 -14.80 -12.08 -1.31
N ARG A 309 -15.31 -12.68 -2.39
CA ARG A 309 -16.69 -12.51 -2.89
C ARG A 309 -17.73 -12.82 -1.81
N GLY A 310 -18.82 -12.04 -1.78
CA GLY A 310 -19.95 -12.23 -0.87
C GLY A 310 -19.75 -11.70 0.55
N ASN A 311 -18.60 -11.11 0.85
CA ASN A 311 -18.40 -10.39 2.10
C ASN A 311 -18.94 -8.96 1.98
N LYS A 312 -19.40 -8.40 3.13
CA LYS A 312 -19.82 -7.01 3.21
C LYS A 312 -18.71 -6.20 3.90
N ALA A 313 -17.70 -5.80 3.16
CA ALA A 313 -16.58 -5.04 3.71
C ALA A 313 -16.73 -3.55 3.44
N LYS A 314 -16.65 -2.76 4.51
CA LYS A 314 -16.72 -1.30 4.45
C LYS A 314 -15.39 -0.67 4.05
N VAL A 315 -14.28 -1.27 4.49
CA VAL A 315 -12.94 -0.79 4.22
C VAL A 315 -12.12 -1.91 3.61
N ILE A 316 -11.55 -1.62 2.46
CA ILE A 316 -10.69 -2.54 1.74
C ILE A 316 -9.38 -1.82 1.46
N VAL A 317 -8.27 -2.43 1.82
CA VAL A 317 -6.95 -1.94 1.49
C VAL A 317 -6.20 -3.00 0.67
N ILE A 318 -5.51 -2.56 -0.38
CA ILE A 318 -4.62 -3.41 -1.16
C ILE A 318 -3.20 -2.86 -1.02
N ASP A 319 -2.31 -3.65 -0.45
CA ASP A 319 -0.89 -3.33 -0.32
C ASP A 319 -0.12 -3.88 -1.53
N GLU A 320 0.94 -3.19 -1.94
CA GLU A 320 1.74 -3.43 -3.14
C GLU A 320 0.90 -3.54 -4.43
N PHE A 321 -0.19 -2.75 -4.51
CA PHE A 321 -1.18 -2.74 -5.59
C PHE A 321 -0.57 -2.73 -7.00
N PHE A 322 0.46 -1.91 -7.22
CA PHE A 322 1.06 -1.73 -8.55
C PHE A 322 1.95 -2.90 -9.00
N HIS A 323 2.20 -3.87 -8.11
CA HIS A 323 3.01 -5.07 -8.39
C HIS A 323 2.19 -6.36 -8.46
N LEU A 324 0.89 -6.30 -8.15
CA LEU A 324 0.00 -7.45 -8.26
C LEU A 324 -0.32 -7.76 -9.72
N LYS A 325 -0.64 -9.03 -10.02
CA LYS A 325 -0.99 -9.49 -11.36
C LYS A 325 -2.18 -8.71 -11.92
N SER A 326 -2.02 -8.13 -13.10
CA SER A 326 -3.00 -7.23 -13.71
C SER A 326 -4.38 -7.87 -13.89
N GLU A 327 -4.43 -9.11 -14.37
CA GLU A 327 -5.67 -9.83 -14.62
C GLU A 327 -6.44 -10.13 -13.32
N LEU A 328 -5.71 -10.48 -12.25
CA LEU A 328 -6.31 -10.73 -10.95
C LEU A 328 -6.85 -9.45 -10.31
N LEU A 329 -6.13 -8.33 -10.46
CA LEU A 329 -6.57 -7.03 -9.97
C LEU A 329 -7.81 -6.54 -10.71
N GLU A 330 -7.81 -6.60 -12.04
CA GLU A 330 -8.94 -6.18 -12.87
C GLU A 330 -10.19 -6.99 -12.50
N TYR A 331 -10.06 -8.32 -12.45
CA TYR A 331 -11.17 -9.19 -12.04
C TYR A 331 -11.63 -8.93 -10.60
N LEU A 332 -10.70 -8.82 -9.65
CA LEU A 332 -11.03 -8.52 -8.26
C LEU A 332 -11.84 -7.23 -8.16
N GLN A 333 -11.42 -6.19 -8.85
CA GLN A 333 -12.09 -4.91 -8.79
C GLN A 333 -13.48 -4.94 -9.41
N THR A 334 -13.59 -5.36 -10.67
CA THR A 334 -14.85 -5.27 -11.43
C THR A 334 -15.88 -6.28 -10.97
N GLU A 335 -15.48 -7.51 -10.66
CA GLU A 335 -16.38 -8.61 -10.38
C GLU A 335 -16.62 -8.87 -8.88
N VAL A 336 -15.77 -8.32 -8.02
CA VAL A 336 -15.84 -8.59 -6.57
C VAL A 336 -16.01 -7.31 -5.76
N LEU A 337 -15.12 -6.33 -5.91
CA LEU A 337 -15.09 -5.15 -5.04
C LEU A 337 -16.17 -4.13 -5.41
N GLU A 338 -16.38 -3.82 -6.68
CA GLU A 338 -17.44 -2.90 -7.10
C GLU A 338 -18.82 -3.35 -6.64
N PRO A 339 -19.24 -4.61 -6.81
CA PRO A 339 -20.50 -5.10 -6.25
C PRO A 339 -20.58 -5.00 -4.72
N MET A 340 -19.46 -5.24 -4.00
CA MET A 340 -19.43 -5.12 -2.54
C MET A 340 -19.58 -3.68 -2.06
N GLN A 341 -19.05 -2.71 -2.80
CA GLN A 341 -19.14 -1.28 -2.48
C GLN A 341 -20.57 -0.76 -2.64
N MET A 342 -21.36 -1.32 -3.55
CA MET A 342 -22.77 -0.93 -3.76
C MET A 342 -23.62 -1.05 -2.49
N ASP A 343 -23.27 -1.95 -1.56
CA ASP A 343 -23.96 -2.10 -0.27
C ASP A 343 -23.79 -0.88 0.66
N TYR A 344 -22.78 -0.04 0.42
CA TYR A 344 -22.43 1.10 1.27
C TYR A 344 -22.64 2.46 0.60
N ALA A 345 -23.03 2.51 -0.68
CA ALA A 345 -23.12 3.74 -1.48
C ALA A 345 -21.82 4.57 -1.36
N ASP A 346 -21.88 5.77 -0.78
CA ASP A 346 -20.71 6.64 -0.61
C ASP A 346 -19.95 6.45 0.72
N ASP A 347 -20.40 5.49 1.57
CA ASP A 347 -19.81 5.27 2.90
C ASP A 347 -18.86 4.08 2.94
N TYR A 348 -17.98 3.97 1.96
CA TYR A 348 -16.91 2.96 1.89
C TYR A 348 -15.53 3.61 1.71
N LYS A 349 -14.47 2.85 1.99
CA LYS A 349 -13.08 3.21 1.70
C LYS A 349 -12.40 2.10 0.95
N PHE A 350 -11.86 2.43 -0.22
CA PHE A 350 -11.04 1.54 -1.01
C PHE A 350 -9.68 2.20 -1.25
N ILE A 351 -8.62 1.61 -0.70
CA ILE A 351 -7.31 2.22 -0.66
C ILE A 351 -6.29 1.28 -1.30
N CYS A 352 -5.69 1.72 -2.40
CA CYS A 352 -4.65 0.99 -3.11
C CYS A 352 -3.31 1.67 -2.85
N ALA A 353 -2.36 0.94 -2.29
CA ALA A 353 -1.04 1.46 -1.97
C ALA A 353 0.08 0.59 -2.56
N GLY A 354 1.16 1.22 -3.00
CA GLY A 354 2.33 0.50 -3.51
C GLY A 354 3.49 1.42 -3.85
N THR A 355 4.55 0.83 -4.40
CA THR A 355 5.63 1.53 -5.09
C THR A 355 5.35 1.54 -6.59
N PRO A 356 5.90 2.47 -7.38
CA PRO A 356 5.74 2.47 -8.83
C PRO A 356 6.17 1.13 -9.44
N PRO A 357 5.48 0.61 -10.48
CA PRO A 357 5.83 -0.66 -11.11
C PRO A 357 7.14 -0.54 -11.91
N GLN A 358 7.77 -1.68 -12.12
CA GLN A 358 9.02 -1.78 -12.87
C GLN A 358 8.80 -1.70 -14.40
N VAL A 359 7.64 -2.12 -14.85
CA VAL A 359 7.28 -2.22 -16.27
C VAL A 359 6.05 -1.39 -16.59
N LYS A 360 5.93 -1.00 -17.86
CA LYS A 360 4.74 -0.31 -18.40
C LYS A 360 3.60 -1.29 -18.66
N GLY A 361 2.39 -0.75 -18.82
CA GLY A 361 1.22 -1.52 -19.26
C GLY A 361 0.56 -2.36 -18.17
N THR A 362 0.96 -2.22 -16.90
CA THR A 362 0.28 -2.87 -15.79
C THR A 362 -1.10 -2.26 -15.54
N TYR A 363 -2.04 -3.07 -15.01
CA TYR A 363 -3.36 -2.57 -14.62
C TYR A 363 -3.26 -1.46 -13.56
N GLY A 364 -2.34 -1.60 -12.61
CA GLY A 364 -2.09 -0.56 -11.61
C GLY A 364 -1.65 0.78 -12.22
N GLU A 365 -0.81 0.75 -13.28
CA GLU A 365 -0.45 1.95 -14.03
C GLU A 365 -1.65 2.56 -14.76
N HIS A 366 -2.48 1.72 -15.40
CA HIS A 366 -3.71 2.15 -16.04
C HIS A 366 -4.62 2.87 -15.05
N VAL A 367 -4.89 2.24 -13.90
CA VAL A 367 -5.71 2.81 -12.82
C VAL A 367 -5.15 4.15 -12.33
N TRP A 368 -3.84 4.22 -12.09
CA TRP A 368 -3.18 5.47 -11.68
C TRP A 368 -3.37 6.61 -12.67
N LYS A 369 -3.33 6.33 -13.97
CA LYS A 369 -3.42 7.36 -15.03
C LYS A 369 -4.84 7.76 -15.37
N THR A 370 -5.82 6.87 -15.19
CA THR A 370 -7.16 7.05 -15.76
C THR A 370 -8.25 7.32 -14.73
N TRP A 371 -8.05 6.92 -13.47
CA TRP A 371 -9.07 7.14 -12.45
C TRP A 371 -9.01 8.56 -11.90
N ASP A 372 -10.16 9.22 -11.89
CA ASP A 372 -10.35 10.55 -11.29
C ASP A 372 -10.67 10.40 -9.79
N VAL A 373 -9.64 10.11 -9.01
CA VAL A 373 -9.72 9.87 -7.56
C VAL A 373 -8.56 10.57 -6.84
N ASP A 374 -8.58 10.56 -5.50
CA ASP A 374 -7.52 11.14 -4.70
C ASP A 374 -6.19 10.38 -4.86
N HIS A 375 -5.16 11.05 -5.33
CA HIS A 375 -3.80 10.53 -5.46
C HIS A 375 -2.89 11.10 -4.39
N PHE A 376 -2.10 10.21 -3.75
CA PHE A 376 -1.16 10.59 -2.71
C PHE A 376 0.24 10.06 -3.04
N THR A 377 1.23 10.94 -2.89
CA THR A 377 2.64 10.59 -3.10
C THR A 377 3.51 11.18 -2.00
N TRP A 378 4.47 10.40 -1.51
CA TRP A 378 5.54 10.84 -0.62
C TRP A 378 6.69 9.85 -0.64
N THR A 379 7.81 10.23 -0.04
CA THR A 379 9.02 9.41 0.00
C THR A 379 9.35 8.97 1.43
N TRP A 380 10.40 8.17 1.57
CA TRP A 380 10.94 7.78 2.86
C TRP A 380 11.47 8.97 3.67
N GLU A 381 11.80 10.09 3.02
CA GLU A 381 12.26 11.31 3.68
C GLU A 381 11.15 11.99 4.48
N ASP A 382 9.91 11.89 4.01
CA ASP A 382 8.73 12.40 4.70
C ASP A 382 8.36 11.58 5.95
N ASN A 383 8.90 10.35 6.08
CA ASN A 383 8.61 9.47 7.20
C ASN A 383 9.51 9.78 8.40
N PRO A 384 8.98 10.34 9.49
CA PRO A 384 9.78 10.76 10.66
C PRO A 384 10.32 9.60 11.51
N HIS A 385 9.94 8.35 11.24
CA HIS A 385 10.30 7.17 12.04
C HIS A 385 11.50 6.41 11.50
N PRO A 386 12.31 5.83 12.37
CA PRO A 386 12.86 6.25 13.66
C PRO A 386 14.34 6.66 13.53
N VAL A 387 14.87 6.84 12.33
CA VAL A 387 16.30 7.06 12.09
C VAL A 387 16.50 8.41 11.41
N ASP A 388 17.54 9.10 11.79
CA ASP A 388 18.02 10.33 11.14
C ASP A 388 18.02 10.17 9.61
N VAL A 389 17.45 11.16 8.93
CA VAL A 389 17.27 11.16 7.47
C VAL A 389 18.64 11.07 6.77
N GLU A 390 19.66 11.76 7.28
CA GLU A 390 21.01 11.75 6.69
C GLU A 390 21.67 10.37 6.82
N ALA A 391 21.53 9.72 7.98
CA ALA A 391 22.05 8.37 8.18
C ALA A 391 21.36 7.36 7.25
N ARG A 392 20.06 7.53 7.03
CA ARG A 392 19.27 6.69 6.11
C ARG A 392 19.65 6.93 4.65
N ARG A 393 19.86 8.20 4.26
CA ARG A 393 20.35 8.57 2.93
C ARG A 393 21.71 7.93 2.65
N LYS A 394 22.64 8.05 3.58
CA LYS A 394 23.96 7.42 3.47
C LYS A 394 23.87 5.91 3.32
N TYR A 395 23.02 5.25 4.11
CA TYR A 395 22.80 3.81 3.98
C TYR A 395 22.28 3.42 2.58
N ILE A 396 21.33 4.20 2.03
CA ILE A 396 20.82 3.95 0.67
C ILE A 396 21.92 4.16 -0.36
N GLU A 397 22.71 5.22 -0.25
CA GLU A 397 23.84 5.50 -1.16
C GLU A 397 24.88 4.38 -1.15
N ASP A 398 25.23 3.87 0.04
CA ASP A 398 26.15 2.75 0.16
C ASP A 398 25.57 1.49 -0.51
N LYS A 399 24.27 1.22 -0.35
CA LYS A 399 23.59 0.10 -1.01
C LYS A 399 23.46 0.25 -2.52
N LEU A 400 23.24 1.45 -3.01
CA LEU A 400 23.26 1.73 -4.45
C LEU A 400 24.67 1.51 -5.03
N ARG A 401 25.70 2.01 -4.34
CA ARG A 401 27.11 1.84 -4.74
C ARG A 401 27.54 0.38 -4.75
N GLU A 402 27.12 -0.43 -3.76
CA GLU A 402 27.35 -1.88 -3.73
C GLU A 402 26.77 -2.58 -4.99
N LYS A 403 25.70 -2.05 -5.57
CA LYS A 403 25.05 -2.57 -6.78
C LYS A 403 25.56 -1.90 -8.08
N GLY A 404 26.54 -1.02 -8.01
CA GLY A 404 27.01 -0.25 -9.17
C GLY A 404 25.98 0.76 -9.68
N LEU A 405 25.03 1.19 -8.83
CA LEU A 405 23.95 2.12 -9.14
C LEU A 405 24.15 3.45 -8.42
N ASP A 406 23.43 4.46 -8.88
CA ASP A 406 23.33 5.78 -8.26
C ASP A 406 21.88 6.27 -8.21
N TRP A 407 21.67 7.50 -7.74
CA TRP A 407 20.34 8.11 -7.64
C TRP A 407 19.66 8.35 -9.01
N THR A 408 20.39 8.36 -10.12
CA THR A 408 19.85 8.56 -11.47
C THR A 408 19.32 7.27 -12.08
N SER A 409 19.69 6.11 -11.52
CA SER A 409 19.25 4.81 -11.99
C SER A 409 17.72 4.64 -11.84
N THR A 410 17.09 3.96 -12.79
CA THR A 410 15.64 3.68 -12.77
C THR A 410 15.24 2.97 -11.48
N TYR A 411 16.08 2.07 -10.98
CA TYR A 411 15.89 1.41 -9.69
C TYR A 411 15.82 2.41 -8.53
N ALA A 412 16.79 3.33 -8.41
CA ALA A 412 16.80 4.30 -7.31
C ALA A 412 15.63 5.28 -7.40
N ARG A 413 15.34 5.78 -8.60
CA ARG A 413 14.22 6.67 -8.87
C ARG A 413 12.88 6.03 -8.47
N ARG A 414 12.65 4.78 -8.83
CA ARG A 414 11.43 4.05 -8.50
C ARG A 414 11.36 3.70 -7.01
N GLU A 415 12.38 3.03 -6.47
CA GLU A 415 12.33 2.45 -5.14
C GLU A 415 12.47 3.48 -4.02
N TYR A 416 13.30 4.51 -4.25
CA TYR A 416 13.61 5.49 -3.20
C TYR A 416 13.06 6.90 -3.46
N LEU A 417 12.85 7.30 -4.71
CA LEU A 417 12.25 8.60 -5.01
C LEU A 417 10.73 8.48 -5.29
N GLY A 418 10.20 7.27 -5.48
CA GLY A 418 8.78 7.07 -5.78
C GLY A 418 8.37 7.55 -7.17
N GLU A 419 9.32 7.68 -8.08
CA GLU A 419 9.09 8.12 -9.44
C GLU A 419 8.68 6.96 -10.37
N TRP A 420 7.82 7.24 -11.34
CA TRP A 420 7.44 6.28 -12.37
C TRP A 420 8.58 6.15 -13.40
N ALA A 421 9.60 5.37 -13.03
CA ALA A 421 10.79 5.11 -13.84
C ALA A 421 10.81 3.64 -14.27
N TYR A 422 10.81 3.41 -15.59
CA TYR A 422 10.74 2.06 -16.17
C TYR A 422 12.10 1.61 -16.68
N ASP A 423 12.34 0.32 -16.63
CA ASP A 423 13.58 -0.33 -17.10
C ASP A 423 13.46 -0.62 -18.62
N ASP A 424 13.25 0.41 -19.44
CA ASP A 424 13.03 0.29 -20.89
C ASP A 424 14.17 -0.43 -21.64
N ASP A 425 15.41 -0.34 -21.14
CA ASP A 425 16.59 -1.05 -21.66
C ASP A 425 16.58 -2.56 -21.35
N LEU A 426 15.71 -3.01 -20.46
CA LEU A 426 15.54 -4.43 -20.15
C LEU A 426 14.36 -5.06 -20.87
N VAL A 427 13.56 -4.30 -21.59
CA VAL A 427 12.41 -4.82 -22.34
C VAL A 427 12.89 -5.90 -23.32
N LEU A 428 12.20 -7.04 -23.33
CA LEU A 428 12.59 -8.19 -24.14
C LEU A 428 12.54 -7.88 -25.63
N TYR A 429 11.51 -7.17 -26.08
CA TYR A 429 11.29 -6.79 -27.47
C TYR A 429 11.06 -5.28 -27.64
N PRO A 430 12.08 -4.44 -27.41
CA PRO A 430 11.95 -2.98 -27.52
C PRO A 430 11.65 -2.53 -28.98
N GLU A 431 12.02 -3.36 -29.96
CA GLU A 431 11.82 -3.10 -31.40
C GLU A 431 10.35 -3.05 -31.78
N PHE A 432 9.46 -3.67 -31.00
CA PHE A 432 8.02 -3.65 -31.25
C PHE A 432 7.47 -2.22 -31.42
N HIS A 433 7.85 -1.29 -30.55
CA HIS A 433 7.40 0.10 -30.62
C HIS A 433 7.87 0.85 -31.86
N THR A 434 9.01 0.47 -32.40
CA THR A 434 9.65 1.22 -33.49
C THR A 434 9.28 0.69 -34.85
N TYR A 435 9.03 -0.61 -34.97
CA TYR A 435 9.01 -1.28 -36.28
C TYR A 435 7.74 -2.09 -36.57
N ASN A 436 6.74 -2.07 -35.70
CA ASN A 436 5.58 -2.93 -35.82
C ASN A 436 4.20 -2.24 -35.75
N PRO A 437 3.94 -1.17 -36.49
CA PRO A 437 2.58 -0.68 -36.64
C PRO A 437 1.83 -1.56 -37.66
N ARG A 438 0.78 -2.26 -37.21
CA ARG A 438 -0.14 -2.96 -38.09
C ARG A 438 -1.44 -2.17 -38.21
N GLU A 439 -1.58 -1.35 -39.23
CA GLU A 439 -2.82 -0.60 -39.52
C GLU A 439 -3.84 -1.44 -40.31
N ALA A 440 -3.39 -2.40 -41.11
CA ALA A 440 -4.24 -3.28 -41.94
C ALA A 440 -3.62 -4.66 -42.12
N VAL A 441 -4.46 -5.67 -42.42
CA VAL A 441 -3.99 -7.02 -42.74
C VAL A 441 -3.13 -6.96 -44.02
N PRO A 442 -1.85 -7.34 -43.94
CA PRO A 442 -0.99 -7.31 -45.14
C PRO A 442 -1.44 -8.32 -46.17
N GLN A 443 -1.25 -8.01 -47.44
CA GLN A 443 -1.46 -8.99 -48.52
C GLN A 443 -0.19 -9.84 -48.66
N PHE A 444 -0.16 -10.99 -47.97
CA PHE A 444 0.88 -12.01 -48.12
C PHE A 444 0.35 -13.23 -48.85
N ASN A 445 1.24 -13.91 -49.57
CA ASN A 445 0.93 -15.23 -50.13
C ASN A 445 1.13 -16.31 -49.08
N ILE A 446 0.12 -16.56 -48.26
CA ILE A 446 0.20 -17.45 -47.10
C ILE A 446 0.50 -18.86 -47.54
N SER A 447 1.68 -19.36 -47.13
CA SER A 447 2.17 -20.71 -47.38
C SER A 447 1.80 -21.69 -46.27
N ARG A 448 1.84 -21.22 -45.03
CA ARG A 448 1.58 -22.01 -43.80
C ARG A 448 0.86 -21.17 -42.76
N VAL A 449 0.21 -21.86 -41.85
CA VAL A 449 -0.28 -21.28 -40.60
C VAL A 449 0.45 -21.94 -39.44
N LEU A 450 0.94 -21.15 -38.51
CA LEU A 450 1.72 -21.59 -37.36
C LEU A 450 0.93 -21.26 -36.10
N ILE A 451 0.68 -22.24 -35.25
CA ILE A 451 -0.10 -22.04 -34.03
C ILE A 451 0.68 -22.60 -32.86
N GLY A 452 0.84 -21.79 -31.82
CA GLY A 452 1.46 -22.18 -30.57
C GLY A 452 0.42 -22.17 -29.43
N ILE A 453 0.54 -23.12 -28.52
CA ILE A 453 -0.30 -23.23 -27.31
C ILE A 453 0.63 -23.32 -26.10
N ASP A 454 0.34 -22.51 -25.08
CA ASP A 454 0.98 -22.62 -23.77
C ASP A 454 -0.08 -22.95 -22.73
N TYR A 455 0.13 -24.05 -21.99
CA TYR A 455 -0.82 -24.51 -20.99
C TYR A 455 -0.51 -23.93 -19.62
N GLY A 456 -1.46 -23.17 -19.06
CA GLY A 456 -1.33 -22.59 -17.74
C GLY A 456 -1.72 -23.56 -16.63
N VAL A 457 -0.76 -24.16 -15.96
CA VAL A 457 -1.07 -24.96 -14.76
C VAL A 457 -1.45 -24.05 -13.60
N GLY A 458 -2.75 -23.73 -13.50
CA GLY A 458 -3.27 -22.77 -12.50
C GLY A 458 -3.11 -21.30 -12.89
N ASP A 459 -2.76 -21.03 -14.12
CA ASP A 459 -2.60 -19.72 -14.75
C ASP A 459 -3.38 -19.65 -16.08
N ASN A 460 -3.00 -18.76 -16.99
CA ASN A 460 -3.69 -18.57 -18.28
C ASN A 460 -3.29 -19.64 -19.29
N ASP A 461 -4.27 -20.26 -19.94
CA ASP A 461 -4.07 -20.96 -21.21
C ASP A 461 -3.98 -19.93 -22.33
N THR A 462 -3.05 -20.13 -23.28
CA THR A 462 -2.89 -19.22 -24.39
C THR A 462 -2.78 -19.91 -25.73
N ILE A 463 -3.33 -19.27 -26.76
CA ILE A 463 -3.27 -19.68 -28.17
C ILE A 463 -2.74 -18.52 -28.98
N PHE A 464 -1.72 -18.73 -29.77
CA PHE A 464 -1.15 -17.71 -30.64
C PHE A 464 -1.05 -18.21 -32.08
N GLY A 465 -1.65 -17.53 -33.03
CA GLY A 465 -1.71 -17.92 -34.43
C GLY A 465 -1.06 -16.92 -35.38
N ILE A 466 -0.21 -17.41 -36.29
CA ILE A 466 0.52 -16.63 -37.30
C ILE A 466 0.21 -17.19 -38.68
N ALA A 467 -0.19 -16.32 -39.61
CA ALA A 467 -0.22 -16.61 -41.03
C ALA A 467 1.14 -16.27 -41.64
N TRP A 468 1.81 -17.26 -42.23
CA TRP A 468 3.21 -17.17 -42.65
C TRP A 468 3.40 -17.36 -44.15
N ASP A 469 4.23 -16.53 -44.75
CA ASP A 469 4.66 -16.59 -46.15
C ASP A 469 6.12 -17.05 -46.21
N ASP A 470 6.36 -18.26 -46.73
CA ASP A 470 7.69 -18.87 -46.85
C ASP A 470 8.60 -18.15 -47.87
N GLU A 471 8.02 -17.51 -48.89
CA GLU A 471 8.77 -16.86 -49.92
C GLU A 471 9.38 -15.54 -49.42
N SER A 472 8.59 -14.74 -48.71
CA SER A 472 9.07 -13.49 -48.13
C SER A 472 9.75 -13.66 -46.77
N GLY A 473 9.56 -14.79 -46.11
CA GLY A 473 10.02 -15.02 -44.75
C GLY A 473 9.31 -14.12 -43.72
N ARG A 474 8.05 -13.74 -43.99
CA ARG A 474 7.27 -12.81 -43.21
C ARG A 474 5.93 -13.41 -42.81
N GLY A 475 5.37 -12.91 -41.72
CA GLY A 475 4.07 -13.32 -41.26
C GLY A 475 3.34 -12.26 -40.44
N TYR A 476 2.08 -12.50 -40.18
CA TYR A 476 1.29 -11.65 -39.29
C TYR A 476 0.42 -12.48 -38.37
N GLN A 477 0.22 -11.95 -37.19
CA GLN A 477 -0.69 -12.51 -36.20
C GLN A 477 -2.13 -12.41 -36.68
N PHE A 478 -2.86 -13.51 -36.68
CA PHE A 478 -4.29 -13.54 -36.99
C PHE A 478 -5.14 -13.98 -35.80
N TRP A 479 -4.53 -14.62 -34.80
CA TRP A 479 -5.21 -15.14 -33.62
C TRP A 479 -4.38 -14.90 -32.37
N GLU A 480 -5.05 -14.48 -31.31
CA GLU A 480 -4.54 -14.53 -29.95
C GLU A 480 -5.69 -14.82 -29.00
N ASP A 481 -5.45 -15.72 -28.07
CA ASP A 481 -6.36 -15.95 -26.97
C ASP A 481 -5.54 -16.17 -25.68
N LYS A 482 -6.02 -15.57 -24.61
CA LYS A 482 -5.43 -15.68 -23.28
C LYS A 482 -6.57 -15.67 -22.29
N PHE A 483 -6.76 -16.76 -21.58
CA PHE A 483 -7.87 -16.94 -20.65
C PHE A 483 -7.50 -17.89 -19.52
N ASN A 484 -8.18 -17.73 -18.41
CA ASN A 484 -8.14 -18.63 -17.28
C ASN A 484 -9.55 -18.94 -16.79
N ARG A 485 -9.67 -19.62 -15.66
CA ARG A 485 -10.97 -19.99 -15.10
C ARG A 485 -11.87 -18.81 -14.78
N LEU A 486 -11.31 -17.63 -14.50
CA LEU A 486 -12.06 -16.40 -14.17
C LEU A 486 -12.74 -15.79 -15.39
N ASP A 487 -12.11 -15.93 -16.57
CA ASP A 487 -12.61 -15.37 -17.83
C ASP A 487 -13.82 -16.14 -18.37
N ILE A 488 -14.01 -17.38 -17.92
CA ILE A 488 -15.10 -18.24 -18.39
C ILE A 488 -16.40 -17.87 -17.67
N LYS A 489 -17.29 -17.17 -18.38
CA LYS A 489 -18.56 -16.69 -17.83
C LYS A 489 -19.50 -17.84 -17.45
N ASP A 490 -19.55 -18.89 -18.28
CA ASP A 490 -20.32 -20.09 -17.97
C ASP A 490 -19.57 -20.98 -16.98
N ARG A 491 -19.97 -20.94 -15.73
CA ARG A 491 -19.34 -21.71 -14.64
C ARG A 491 -19.57 -23.21 -14.72
N THR A 492 -20.41 -23.68 -15.63
CA THR A 492 -20.63 -25.11 -15.88
C THR A 492 -19.60 -25.72 -16.82
N ILE A 493 -18.88 -24.86 -17.58
CA ILE A 493 -17.85 -25.28 -18.53
C ILE A 493 -16.49 -25.29 -17.81
N SER A 494 -15.73 -26.38 -17.94
CA SER A 494 -14.35 -26.43 -17.44
C SER A 494 -13.41 -25.60 -18.30
N GLN A 495 -12.25 -25.23 -17.75
CA GLN A 495 -11.20 -24.53 -18.52
C GLN A 495 -10.74 -25.35 -19.73
N LEU A 496 -10.62 -26.67 -19.58
CA LEU A 496 -10.28 -27.57 -20.69
C LEU A 496 -11.36 -27.59 -21.79
N GLU A 497 -12.63 -27.60 -21.43
CA GLU A 497 -13.72 -27.56 -22.43
C GLU A 497 -13.76 -26.21 -23.15
N TYR A 498 -13.46 -25.12 -22.45
CA TYR A 498 -13.32 -23.81 -23.07
C TYR A 498 -12.12 -23.78 -24.04
N LEU A 499 -10.94 -24.30 -23.61
CA LEU A 499 -9.77 -24.44 -24.46
C LEU A 499 -10.07 -25.22 -25.74
N LYS A 500 -10.79 -26.36 -25.64
CA LYS A 500 -11.22 -27.12 -26.81
C LYS A 500 -12.03 -26.29 -27.80
N GLY A 501 -12.94 -25.45 -27.28
CA GLY A 501 -13.73 -24.53 -28.08
C GLY A 501 -12.86 -23.50 -28.82
N GLN A 502 -11.91 -22.89 -28.12
CA GLN A 502 -11.00 -21.90 -28.70
C GLN A 502 -10.04 -22.52 -29.73
N VAL A 503 -9.48 -23.69 -29.46
CA VAL A 503 -8.66 -24.43 -30.40
C VAL A 503 -9.46 -24.78 -31.67
N ALA A 504 -10.70 -25.23 -31.55
CA ALA A 504 -11.57 -25.52 -32.71
C ALA A 504 -11.86 -24.24 -33.52
N ALA A 505 -12.12 -23.12 -32.86
CA ALA A 505 -12.37 -21.84 -33.51
C ALA A 505 -11.11 -21.32 -34.26
N CYS A 506 -9.95 -21.38 -33.61
CA CYS A 506 -8.66 -21.03 -34.22
C CYS A 506 -8.37 -21.92 -35.44
N TRP A 507 -8.58 -23.24 -35.31
CA TRP A 507 -8.38 -24.19 -36.39
C TRP A 507 -9.29 -23.89 -37.59
N ARG A 508 -10.56 -23.57 -37.35
CA ARG A 508 -11.50 -23.18 -38.40
C ARG A 508 -11.04 -21.94 -39.15
N THR A 509 -10.65 -20.90 -38.42
CA THR A 509 -10.09 -19.67 -39.00
C THR A 509 -8.81 -19.93 -39.77
N ALA A 510 -7.95 -20.82 -39.31
CA ALA A 510 -6.72 -21.20 -39.99
C ALA A 510 -6.97 -21.87 -41.35
N LEU A 511 -8.00 -22.69 -41.48
CA LEU A 511 -8.39 -23.30 -42.77
C LEU A 511 -8.83 -22.28 -43.81
N ASP A 512 -9.43 -21.18 -43.39
CA ASP A 512 -9.92 -20.12 -44.29
C ASP A 512 -8.79 -19.36 -45.04
N PHE A 513 -7.52 -19.55 -44.60
CA PHE A 513 -6.35 -19.02 -45.36
C PHE A 513 -6.06 -19.81 -46.64
N PHE A 514 -6.68 -20.99 -46.82
CA PHE A 514 -6.42 -21.86 -47.97
C PHE A 514 -7.70 -22.19 -48.74
N PRO A 515 -8.42 -21.17 -49.26
CA PRO A 515 -9.76 -21.34 -49.84
C PRO A 515 -9.78 -22.18 -51.12
N THR A 516 -8.63 -22.36 -51.76
CA THR A 516 -8.51 -23.12 -53.02
C THR A 516 -8.09 -24.56 -52.84
N LEU A 517 -7.69 -24.94 -51.61
CA LEU A 517 -7.23 -26.29 -51.29
C LEU A 517 -8.36 -27.15 -50.74
N SER A 518 -8.25 -28.50 -50.90
CA SER A 518 -9.09 -29.40 -50.13
C SER A 518 -8.84 -29.25 -48.62
N PRO A 519 -9.82 -29.53 -47.78
CA PRO A 519 -9.63 -29.42 -46.33
C PRO A 519 -8.45 -30.24 -45.79
N HIS A 520 -8.17 -31.40 -46.34
CA HIS A 520 -7.04 -32.23 -45.96
C HIS A 520 -5.70 -31.64 -46.38
N GLU A 521 -5.60 -30.98 -47.52
CA GLU A 521 -4.38 -30.30 -47.98
C GLU A 521 -4.14 -29.00 -47.19
N ALA A 522 -5.21 -28.24 -46.96
CA ALA A 522 -5.17 -27.06 -46.08
C ALA A 522 -4.70 -27.43 -44.67
N ASN A 523 -5.24 -28.49 -44.09
CA ASN A 523 -4.88 -28.94 -42.76
C ASN A 523 -3.40 -29.33 -42.63
N LYS A 524 -2.76 -29.86 -43.68
CA LYS A 524 -1.32 -30.17 -43.69
C LYS A 524 -0.44 -28.92 -43.62
N ARG A 525 -0.98 -27.75 -43.97
CA ARG A 525 -0.26 -26.46 -43.93
C ARG A 525 -0.43 -25.73 -42.58
N ILE A 526 -1.24 -26.28 -41.66
CA ILE A 526 -1.44 -25.76 -40.33
C ILE A 526 -0.59 -26.57 -39.36
N LEU A 527 0.43 -25.92 -38.78
CA LEU A 527 1.38 -26.52 -37.86
C LEU A 527 1.03 -26.08 -36.44
N TRP A 528 0.98 -27.04 -35.53
CA TRP A 528 0.61 -26.84 -34.15
C TRP A 528 1.73 -27.30 -33.23
N ASP A 529 2.18 -26.44 -32.32
CA ASP A 529 3.14 -26.77 -31.27
C ASP A 529 2.58 -26.32 -29.92
N ALA A 530 2.64 -27.19 -28.92
CA ALA A 530 2.17 -26.87 -27.59
C ALA A 530 3.24 -27.14 -26.53
N ASP A 531 3.06 -26.54 -25.38
CA ASP A 531 3.88 -26.85 -24.21
C ASP A 531 3.86 -28.36 -23.90
N ASP A 532 5.00 -28.93 -23.54
CA ASP A 532 5.16 -30.32 -23.14
C ASP A 532 4.85 -30.59 -21.66
N ASN A 533 4.48 -29.56 -20.90
CA ASN A 533 4.19 -29.71 -19.48
C ASN A 533 2.94 -30.54 -19.19
N ASP A 534 1.97 -30.57 -20.13
CA ASP A 534 0.72 -31.33 -19.97
C ASP A 534 0.38 -32.16 -21.21
N GLN A 535 1.07 -33.29 -21.36
CA GLN A 535 0.82 -34.24 -22.44
C GLN A 535 -0.62 -34.74 -22.47
N HIS A 536 -1.27 -34.86 -21.30
CA HIS A 536 -2.64 -35.30 -21.23
C HIS A 536 -3.60 -34.31 -21.91
N VAL A 537 -3.39 -33.03 -21.73
CA VAL A 537 -4.20 -31.98 -22.42
C VAL A 537 -3.94 -32.04 -23.93
N THR A 538 -2.70 -32.16 -24.36
CA THR A 538 -2.35 -32.30 -25.79
C THR A 538 -3.03 -33.53 -26.41
N ASP A 539 -2.99 -34.68 -25.76
CA ASP A 539 -3.63 -35.90 -26.24
C ASP A 539 -5.16 -35.76 -26.30
N GLU A 540 -5.75 -35.13 -25.29
CA GLU A 540 -7.18 -34.85 -25.23
C GLU A 540 -7.64 -33.94 -26.37
N LEU A 541 -6.88 -32.88 -26.68
CA LEU A 541 -7.17 -31.99 -27.81
C LEU A 541 -7.07 -32.74 -29.15
N ASN A 542 -6.02 -33.51 -29.37
CA ASN A 542 -5.81 -34.29 -30.62
C ASN A 542 -6.90 -35.34 -30.84
N ILE A 543 -7.36 -35.98 -29.78
CA ILE A 543 -8.35 -37.07 -29.86
C ILE A 543 -9.76 -36.54 -29.99
N ASN A 544 -10.13 -35.52 -29.20
CA ASN A 544 -11.55 -35.18 -29.00
C ASN A 544 -12.02 -33.96 -29.78
N ILE A 545 -11.13 -33.13 -30.33
CA ILE A 545 -11.55 -32.00 -31.17
C ILE A 545 -11.94 -32.49 -32.56
N ARG A 546 -13.13 -32.15 -33.01
CA ARG A 546 -13.63 -32.38 -34.37
C ARG A 546 -14.32 -31.12 -34.87
N LEU A 547 -13.99 -30.71 -36.08
CA LEU A 547 -14.68 -29.59 -36.72
C LEU A 547 -16.01 -30.09 -37.29
N SER A 548 -17.03 -29.27 -37.20
CA SER A 548 -18.32 -29.48 -37.86
C SER A 548 -18.46 -28.58 -39.08
N GLY A 549 -19.32 -29.02 -40.03
CA GLY A 549 -19.61 -28.27 -41.25
C GLY A 549 -18.71 -28.65 -42.41
N THR A 550 -18.72 -27.82 -43.45
CA THR A 550 -18.01 -28.08 -44.71
C THR A 550 -17.09 -26.91 -45.07
N LEU A 551 -16.02 -27.20 -45.81
CA LEU A 551 -15.17 -26.22 -46.51
C LEU A 551 -15.08 -26.69 -47.96
N ASN A 552 -15.40 -25.82 -48.90
CA ASN A 552 -15.44 -26.17 -50.34
C ASN A 552 -16.33 -27.36 -50.69
N GLY A 553 -17.39 -27.59 -49.88
CA GLY A 553 -18.32 -28.71 -50.08
C GLY A 553 -17.86 -30.05 -49.48
N GLU A 554 -16.65 -30.11 -48.89
CA GLU A 554 -16.12 -31.29 -48.24
C GLU A 554 -16.34 -31.22 -46.71
N ASP A 555 -16.64 -32.38 -46.09
CA ASP A 555 -16.90 -32.49 -44.65
C ASP A 555 -15.61 -32.33 -43.80
N LEU A 556 -15.65 -31.44 -42.86
CA LEU A 556 -14.53 -31.15 -41.95
C LEU A 556 -14.42 -32.18 -40.81
N SER A 557 -15.43 -33.00 -40.53
CA SER A 557 -15.41 -33.95 -39.40
C SER A 557 -14.35 -35.04 -39.55
N THR A 558 -13.86 -35.24 -40.79
CA THR A 558 -12.81 -36.21 -41.11
C THR A 558 -11.40 -35.74 -40.76
N LEU A 559 -11.21 -34.43 -40.58
CA LEU A 559 -9.92 -33.86 -40.23
C LEU A 559 -9.47 -34.31 -38.82
N ARG A 560 -8.18 -34.34 -38.65
CA ARG A 560 -7.54 -34.65 -37.36
C ARG A 560 -6.59 -33.54 -36.99
N LEU A 561 -6.69 -33.10 -35.76
CA LEU A 561 -5.72 -32.19 -35.16
C LEU A 561 -4.42 -32.96 -34.88
N ASN A 562 -3.31 -32.32 -35.05
CA ASN A 562 -1.99 -32.91 -34.78
C ASN A 562 -1.10 -31.86 -34.09
N ILE A 563 -1.31 -31.68 -32.81
CA ILE A 563 -0.49 -30.83 -31.95
C ILE A 563 0.75 -31.61 -31.55
N GLN A 564 1.91 -31.03 -31.73
CA GLN A 564 3.20 -31.59 -31.35
C GLN A 564 3.74 -30.89 -30.10
N ASN A 565 4.65 -31.54 -29.38
CA ASN A 565 5.33 -30.91 -28.26
C ASN A 565 6.34 -29.90 -28.75
N ALA A 566 6.27 -28.68 -28.26
CA ALA A 566 7.17 -27.61 -28.59
C ALA A 566 8.59 -27.85 -28.04
N HIS A 567 9.59 -27.43 -28.80
CA HIS A 567 10.98 -27.44 -28.33
C HIS A 567 11.25 -26.31 -27.36
N LYS A 568 11.69 -26.61 -26.14
CA LYS A 568 12.03 -25.64 -25.09
C LYS A 568 13.50 -25.26 -25.02
N THR A 569 14.36 -25.94 -25.78
CA THR A 569 15.80 -25.66 -25.85
C THR A 569 16.07 -24.35 -26.61
N GLU A 570 17.22 -23.73 -26.36
CA GLU A 570 17.72 -22.57 -27.11
C GLU A 570 16.82 -21.31 -27.01
N LYS A 571 16.21 -21.08 -25.85
CA LYS A 571 15.33 -19.90 -25.61
C LYS A 571 15.98 -18.57 -26.04
N VAL A 572 17.26 -18.39 -25.73
CA VAL A 572 18.02 -17.15 -26.03
C VAL A 572 18.09 -16.91 -27.53
N MET A 573 18.46 -17.94 -28.30
CA MET A 573 18.52 -17.85 -29.75
C MET A 573 17.14 -17.47 -30.35
N MET A 574 16.07 -18.04 -29.81
CA MET A 574 14.71 -17.73 -30.25
C MET A 574 14.33 -16.28 -29.94
N PHE A 575 14.72 -15.76 -28.77
CA PHE A 575 14.49 -14.35 -28.45
C PHE A 575 15.17 -13.43 -29.46
N ASP A 576 16.43 -13.69 -29.83
CA ASP A 576 17.17 -12.90 -30.80
C ASP A 576 16.54 -12.97 -32.20
N LYS A 577 16.13 -14.16 -32.65
CA LYS A 577 15.46 -14.33 -33.93
C LYS A 577 14.10 -13.64 -34.00
N ILE A 578 13.31 -13.71 -32.93
CA ILE A 578 12.02 -13.00 -32.85
C ILE A 578 12.24 -11.48 -32.84
N ARG A 579 13.26 -11.01 -32.13
CA ARG A 579 13.66 -9.60 -32.12
C ARG A 579 14.02 -9.12 -33.52
N ASP A 580 14.77 -9.90 -34.26
CA ASP A 580 15.13 -9.59 -35.66
C ASP A 580 13.89 -9.55 -36.57
N LEU A 581 12.94 -10.47 -36.41
CA LEU A 581 11.67 -10.42 -37.13
C LEU A 581 10.85 -9.17 -36.81
N LEU A 582 10.75 -8.80 -35.57
CA LEU A 582 10.03 -7.58 -35.13
C LEU A 582 10.72 -6.33 -35.72
N ARG A 583 12.06 -6.26 -35.66
CA ARG A 583 12.86 -5.14 -36.16
C ARG A 583 12.75 -4.95 -37.66
N THR A 584 12.64 -6.03 -38.42
CA THR A 584 12.56 -6.00 -39.90
C THR A 584 11.12 -5.99 -40.39
N ALA A 585 10.13 -5.83 -39.54
CA ALA A 585 8.72 -6.01 -39.86
C ALA A 585 8.42 -7.38 -40.52
N GLY A 586 9.21 -8.38 -40.18
CA GLY A 586 9.01 -9.78 -40.62
C GLY A 586 7.88 -10.47 -39.85
N LEU A 587 7.57 -9.99 -38.64
CA LEU A 587 6.40 -10.42 -37.88
C LEU A 587 5.59 -9.19 -37.51
N LEU A 588 4.33 -9.14 -37.92
CA LEU A 588 3.39 -8.06 -37.62
C LEU A 588 2.40 -8.56 -36.55
N LEU A 589 2.35 -7.90 -35.42
CA LEU A 589 1.40 -8.18 -34.34
C LEU A 589 0.18 -7.25 -34.41
N ILE A 590 -0.91 -7.65 -33.79
CA ILE A 590 -2.09 -6.77 -33.61
C ILE A 590 -1.69 -5.63 -32.67
N GLU A 591 -1.87 -4.37 -33.09
CA GLU A 591 -1.32 -3.19 -32.41
C GLU A 591 -1.72 -3.09 -30.93
N ASP A 592 -3.01 -3.22 -30.64
CA ASP A 592 -3.54 -3.18 -29.26
C ASP A 592 -3.77 -4.58 -28.67
N GLY A 593 -3.18 -5.62 -29.29
CA GLY A 593 -3.33 -7.00 -28.88
C GLY A 593 -2.66 -7.30 -27.53
N LYS A 594 -3.06 -8.40 -26.94
CA LYS A 594 -2.48 -8.88 -25.66
C LYS A 594 -0.99 -9.24 -25.83
N ALA A 595 -0.61 -9.89 -26.94
CA ALA A 595 0.78 -10.22 -27.25
C ALA A 595 1.65 -8.96 -27.44
N ALA A 596 1.12 -7.93 -28.08
CA ALA A 596 1.78 -6.64 -28.23
C ALA A 596 2.06 -5.99 -26.87
N LYS A 597 1.07 -6.00 -25.96
CA LYS A 597 1.22 -5.52 -24.58
C LYS A 597 2.29 -6.31 -23.81
N GLU A 598 2.32 -7.64 -23.97
CA GLU A 598 3.36 -8.47 -23.34
C GLU A 598 4.76 -8.16 -23.89
N CYS A 599 4.90 -7.85 -25.18
CA CYS A 599 6.19 -7.46 -25.76
C CYS A 599 6.82 -6.26 -25.05
N VAL A 600 6.01 -5.27 -24.68
CA VAL A 600 6.49 -4.05 -24.03
C VAL A 600 6.57 -4.13 -22.51
N SER A 601 5.88 -5.10 -21.90
CA SER A 601 5.84 -5.28 -20.43
C SER A 601 6.82 -6.34 -19.95
N THR A 602 7.30 -7.24 -20.83
CA THR A 602 8.24 -8.29 -20.47
C THR A 602 9.66 -7.75 -20.45
N ILE A 603 10.34 -7.92 -19.32
CA ILE A 603 11.73 -7.51 -19.14
C ILE A 603 12.65 -8.71 -18.87
N MET A 604 13.92 -8.52 -19.22
CA MET A 604 14.99 -9.46 -18.89
C MET A 604 15.44 -9.27 -17.43
N LYS A 605 15.91 -10.35 -16.84
CA LYS A 605 16.39 -10.39 -15.46
C LYS A 605 17.71 -9.64 -15.31
N ARG A 606 17.83 -8.80 -14.29
CA ARG A 606 19.07 -8.12 -13.94
C ARG A 606 19.79 -8.86 -12.83
N GLY A 607 21.08 -9.11 -13.00
CA GLY A 607 21.95 -9.70 -11.99
C GLY A 607 22.36 -8.73 -10.89
N PRO A 608 23.00 -9.26 -9.83
CA PRO A 608 23.42 -8.44 -8.67
C PRO A 608 24.36 -7.30 -9.01
N ASN A 609 25.18 -7.46 -10.04
CA ASN A 609 26.19 -6.47 -10.48
C ASN A 609 25.68 -5.60 -11.65
N GLY A 610 24.38 -5.67 -11.97
CA GLY A 610 23.77 -4.88 -13.04
C GLY A 610 23.82 -5.53 -14.43
N GLU A 611 24.47 -6.70 -14.60
CA GLU A 611 24.44 -7.46 -15.85
C GLU A 611 23.03 -7.94 -16.18
N VAL A 612 22.72 -7.97 -17.48
CA VAL A 612 21.42 -8.45 -17.98
C VAL A 612 21.55 -9.92 -18.33
N TYR A 613 20.75 -10.76 -17.67
CA TYR A 613 20.67 -12.19 -18.01
C TYR A 613 19.67 -12.40 -19.15
N PRO A 614 19.92 -13.37 -20.02
CA PRO A 614 19.00 -13.72 -21.10
C PRO A 614 17.84 -14.58 -20.59
N GLU A 615 17.23 -14.15 -19.50
CA GLU A 615 16.07 -14.75 -18.85
C GLU A 615 15.02 -13.69 -18.57
N VAL A 616 13.77 -14.05 -18.72
CA VAL A 616 12.64 -13.19 -18.37
C VAL A 616 12.56 -13.03 -16.85
N ASP A 617 12.36 -11.81 -16.39
CA ASP A 617 12.07 -11.54 -14.98
C ASP A 617 10.58 -11.80 -14.68
N MET A 618 10.27 -13.06 -14.35
CA MET A 618 8.92 -13.54 -14.05
C MET A 618 8.32 -12.89 -12.79
N LYS A 619 9.13 -12.20 -11.97
CA LYS A 619 8.63 -11.46 -10.81
C LYS A 619 8.15 -10.07 -11.19
N ALA A 620 8.77 -9.46 -12.20
CA ALA A 620 8.39 -8.17 -12.70
C ALA A 620 7.14 -8.25 -13.59
N TYR A 621 7.12 -9.23 -14.49
CA TYR A 621 5.99 -9.52 -15.37
C TYR A 621 6.02 -10.98 -15.82
N HIS A 622 4.88 -11.67 -15.78
CA HIS A 622 4.73 -13.06 -16.26
C HIS A 622 4.07 -13.04 -17.63
N PRO A 623 4.84 -13.22 -18.72
CA PRO A 623 4.25 -13.29 -20.06
C PRO A 623 3.65 -14.68 -20.30
N ASP A 624 2.43 -14.73 -20.82
CA ASP A 624 1.73 -15.98 -21.14
C ASP A 624 1.68 -16.23 -22.65
N LEU A 625 1.44 -15.18 -23.46
CA LEU A 625 1.36 -15.29 -24.93
C LEU A 625 2.73 -15.37 -25.61
N LEU A 626 3.79 -14.80 -25.04
CA LEU A 626 5.13 -14.86 -25.63
C LEU A 626 5.70 -16.28 -25.68
N PRO A 627 5.48 -17.18 -24.71
CA PRO A 627 5.80 -18.61 -24.86
C PRO A 627 5.07 -19.24 -26.05
N ALA A 628 3.75 -19.05 -26.15
CA ALA A 628 2.95 -19.59 -27.27
C ALA A 628 3.43 -19.03 -28.63
N MET A 629 3.73 -17.73 -28.74
CA MET A 629 4.34 -17.12 -29.92
C MET A 629 5.68 -17.79 -30.29
N ARG A 630 6.52 -18.05 -29.31
CA ARG A 630 7.79 -18.75 -29.53
C ARG A 630 7.58 -20.18 -30.03
N TYR A 631 6.60 -20.91 -29.49
CA TYR A 631 6.28 -22.27 -29.97
C TYR A 631 5.80 -22.23 -31.41
N ALA A 632 4.89 -21.34 -31.77
CA ALA A 632 4.45 -21.16 -33.15
C ALA A 632 5.61 -20.92 -34.12
N LEU A 633 6.51 -20.02 -33.77
CA LEU A 633 7.64 -19.62 -34.62
C LEU A 633 8.77 -20.66 -34.71
N TRP A 634 8.80 -21.65 -33.81
CA TRP A 634 9.84 -22.67 -33.82
C TRP A 634 9.94 -23.39 -35.17
N ASN A 635 8.81 -23.68 -35.80
CA ASN A 635 8.73 -24.36 -37.09
C ASN A 635 9.39 -23.61 -38.26
N VAL A 636 9.62 -22.31 -38.15
CA VAL A 636 10.23 -21.47 -39.20
C VAL A 636 11.58 -20.90 -38.77
N LEU A 637 11.82 -20.72 -37.50
CA LEU A 637 13.04 -20.12 -36.96
C LEU A 637 13.96 -21.14 -36.27
N GLY A 638 13.45 -22.29 -35.85
CA GLY A 638 14.23 -23.34 -35.22
C GLY A 638 15.31 -23.86 -36.14
N VAL A 639 16.45 -24.28 -35.55
CA VAL A 639 17.48 -25.04 -36.28
C VAL A 639 17.02 -26.47 -36.25
N ARG A 640 16.75 -27.04 -37.42
CA ARG A 640 16.54 -28.50 -37.57
C ARG A 640 17.86 -29.21 -37.63
#